data_9624e86421ab913d3ddb203cec5c45d2
#
_entry.id   9624e86421ab913d3ddb203cec5c45d2
#
_cell.length_a   1.000
_cell.length_b   1.000
_cell.length_c   1.000
_cell.angle_alpha   90.00
_cell.angle_beta   90.00
_cell.angle_gamma   90.00
#
_symmetry.space_group_name_H-M   'P 1'
#
loop_
_entity.id
_entity.type
_entity.pdbx_description
1 polymer ?
#
loop_
_entity_poly.entity_id
_entity_poly.type
_entity_poly.pdbx_seq_one_letter_code
_entity_poly.pdbx_strand_id
1 'polypeptide(L)'
;MPENPRTFVLAAAGSALILDATGAGLPRVLHWGADPGPLATVDPSALLAAVASSAETRASFTVVPGQADGWQGRPGISGHRDGTWPHLRLAVDSLVAADNTVQICASDNDAAIAVTVEIAMGSSGVVRMRTEVRNDGDGVFTLDAASCQLPVGDQAVEVLDFTGRWAAERSPQRGPLRRGVTLRESRRGKTGHDATGLLIAGTPGFGFETGQVWAVHTGWSGDHAHWLEKLPEAAPVLAGAELPGPGEIRLAPGQSYQSPWTYFAWSDAGLDGLAARLHEHLRARPSHPRTPRPVILNTWEAVYFDHDLGKLTELAECAARIGVELFVLDDGWFTGRRNDTAGLGDWTVDPDVWPDGLHPLVKKVRELGMAMGLWVEPEMVNPDSQLAREHPDWILAAPGRHPRLQRNQLVLDLANPDAYAHLLERLDHLVGEYDLDYLKWDHNRDLIEAVHDGHAGVHDQTLAAYRLLDELRERHPHLEIESCSGGGARIDYGILARTDRVWASDTNDALQRQAIQRWTGLLLPPELIGSHVGADRAHITGRVADLPFRLATALFAHAGIEWDITTCTEEELHALTAWIDAYKRLRPLIHTGRRVNADRPDSASWLHGVVAQDRRHGVFTYAQLEVGVDSTPPRLHLPGLDPDAVYTVSPCPEIALPHSDLARRAPWLAQPVRLSGSALAAVGLTAPFLDPAQAVVFEVTAEH
;
A
#
# COMPACT_ATOMS: atom_id res chain seq x y z
N MET A 1 17.48 44.57 -6.50
CA MET A 1 17.38 43.14 -6.13
C MET A 1 16.51 42.51 -7.18
N PRO A 2 16.84 41.34 -7.76
CA PRO A 2 15.88 40.64 -8.62
C PRO A 2 14.64 40.41 -7.80
N GLU A 3 13.47 40.76 -8.34
CA GLU A 3 12.19 40.42 -7.74
C GLU A 3 12.15 38.91 -7.58
N ASN A 4 11.94 38.39 -6.36
CA ASN A 4 11.71 36.97 -6.12
C ASN A 4 10.56 36.53 -7.03
N PRO A 5 10.66 35.36 -7.70
CA PRO A 5 9.57 34.87 -8.52
C PRO A 5 8.34 34.73 -7.64
N ARG A 6 7.24 35.37 -8.02
CA ARG A 6 5.99 35.36 -7.26
C ARG A 6 5.11 34.16 -7.59
N THR A 7 5.49 33.39 -8.62
CA THR A 7 4.82 32.16 -9.05
C THR A 7 5.82 31.03 -9.10
N PHE A 8 5.51 29.90 -8.50
CA PHE A 8 6.35 28.71 -8.44
C PHE A 8 5.67 27.58 -9.19
N VAL A 9 6.44 26.86 -10.03
CA VAL A 9 6.00 25.63 -10.68
C VAL A 9 6.93 24.51 -10.27
N LEU A 10 6.33 23.47 -9.70
CA LEU A 10 6.96 22.17 -9.52
C LEU A 10 6.46 21.30 -10.67
N ALA A 11 7.36 20.76 -11.49
CA ALA A 11 6.98 19.97 -12.66
C ALA A 11 7.92 18.78 -12.85
N ALA A 12 7.32 17.60 -13.09
CA ALA A 12 8.04 16.38 -13.42
C ALA A 12 7.12 15.39 -14.15
N ALA A 13 7.68 14.62 -15.06
CA ALA A 13 6.99 13.55 -15.78
C ALA A 13 5.64 13.98 -16.40
N GLY A 14 5.51 15.23 -16.88
CA GLY A 14 4.28 15.77 -17.47
C GLY A 14 3.19 16.15 -16.45
N SER A 15 3.50 16.16 -15.15
CA SER A 15 2.64 16.67 -14.08
C SER A 15 3.19 17.98 -13.55
N ALA A 16 2.32 18.92 -13.16
CA ALA A 16 2.70 20.17 -12.54
C ALA A 16 1.81 20.58 -11.39
N LEU A 17 2.43 21.28 -10.41
CA LEU A 17 1.77 22.03 -9.35
C LEU A 17 2.18 23.50 -9.47
N ILE A 18 1.20 24.41 -9.58
CA ILE A 18 1.44 25.85 -9.74
C ILE A 18 0.96 26.57 -8.48
N LEU A 19 1.89 27.29 -7.85
CA LEU A 19 1.65 28.08 -6.64
C LEU A 19 1.83 29.57 -6.96
N ASP A 20 0.93 30.41 -6.47
CA ASP A 20 0.99 31.85 -6.59
C ASP A 20 1.19 32.50 -5.21
N ALA A 21 2.32 33.14 -5.02
CA ALA A 21 2.72 33.86 -3.82
C ALA A 21 2.74 35.38 -4.03
N THR A 22 1.90 35.93 -4.91
CA THR A 22 1.82 37.39 -5.17
C THR A 22 1.13 38.16 -4.06
N GLY A 23 0.34 37.50 -3.19
CA GLY A 23 -0.38 38.07 -2.05
C GLY A 23 0.46 38.16 -0.77
N ALA A 24 -0.08 38.80 0.26
CA ALA A 24 0.53 38.87 1.60
C ALA A 24 0.23 37.62 2.45
N GLY A 25 -0.77 36.81 2.07
CA GLY A 25 -1.14 35.56 2.74
C GLY A 25 -0.38 34.35 2.18
N LEU A 26 -0.84 33.18 2.60
CA LEU A 26 -0.29 31.92 2.12
C LEU A 26 -0.37 31.79 0.59
N PRO A 27 0.59 31.10 -0.07
CA PRO A 27 0.52 30.83 -1.50
C PRO A 27 -0.79 30.13 -1.91
N ARG A 28 -1.39 30.63 -2.99
CA ARG A 28 -2.59 30.03 -3.58
C ARG A 28 -2.18 28.87 -4.47
N VAL A 29 -2.98 27.81 -4.47
CA VAL A 29 -2.82 26.69 -5.40
C VAL A 29 -3.68 26.98 -6.64
N LEU A 30 -3.02 27.28 -7.76
CA LEU A 30 -3.70 27.63 -9.00
C LEU A 30 -4.00 26.42 -9.87
N HIS A 31 -3.14 25.41 -9.84
CA HIS A 31 -3.27 24.23 -10.68
C HIS A 31 -2.53 23.03 -10.07
N TRP A 32 -3.11 21.87 -10.22
CA TRP A 32 -2.47 20.57 -10.06
C TRP A 32 -3.03 19.60 -11.09
N GLY A 33 -2.15 19.07 -11.97
CA GLY A 33 -2.56 18.22 -13.08
C GLY A 33 -1.48 18.15 -14.17
N ALA A 34 -1.92 18.27 -15.43
CA ALA A 34 -1.01 18.29 -16.58
C ALA A 34 -0.04 19.46 -16.52
N ASP A 35 1.20 19.23 -16.94
CA ASP A 35 2.19 20.29 -17.08
C ASP A 35 1.79 21.23 -18.25
N PRO A 36 1.51 22.53 -17.97
CA PRO A 36 1.12 23.47 -19.00
C PRO A 36 2.33 24.02 -19.83
N GLY A 37 3.54 23.56 -19.54
CA GLY A 37 4.76 24.02 -20.19
C GLY A 37 5.43 25.20 -19.48
N PRO A 38 6.32 25.95 -20.18
CA PRO A 38 7.15 26.98 -19.55
C PRO A 38 6.37 28.09 -18.86
N LEU A 39 6.78 28.46 -17.65
CA LEU A 39 6.18 29.54 -16.82
C LEU A 39 5.99 30.86 -17.56
N ALA A 40 6.88 31.22 -18.49
CA ALA A 40 6.79 32.45 -19.28
C ALA A 40 5.50 32.56 -20.10
N THR A 41 4.80 31.45 -20.30
CA THR A 41 3.51 31.38 -21.03
C THR A 41 2.29 31.30 -20.10
N VAL A 42 2.49 31.27 -18.78
CA VAL A 42 1.42 31.15 -17.77
C VAL A 42 1.21 32.50 -17.10
N ASP A 43 0.06 33.13 -17.33
CA ASP A 43 -0.38 34.29 -16.55
C ASP A 43 -1.18 33.81 -15.33
N PRO A 44 -0.66 33.94 -14.10
CA PRO A 44 -1.34 33.47 -12.89
C PRO A 44 -2.74 34.09 -12.73
N SER A 45 -2.95 35.33 -13.19
CA SER A 45 -4.24 36.01 -13.08
C SER A 45 -5.34 35.34 -13.89
N ALA A 46 -4.98 34.69 -15.00
CA ALA A 46 -5.92 33.96 -15.85
C ALA A 46 -6.37 32.63 -15.23
N LEU A 47 -5.59 32.09 -14.28
CA LEU A 47 -5.91 30.82 -13.59
C LEU A 47 -6.71 31.02 -12.30
N LEU A 48 -6.95 32.28 -11.89
CA LEU A 48 -7.74 32.55 -10.69
C LEU A 48 -9.23 32.21 -10.90
N ALA A 49 -9.83 31.58 -9.90
CA ALA A 49 -11.28 31.32 -9.90
C ALA A 49 -12.08 32.62 -10.02
N ALA A 50 -13.26 32.56 -10.62
CA ALA A 50 -14.18 33.68 -10.67
C ALA A 50 -14.67 34.05 -9.25
N VAL A 51 -15.00 35.32 -9.05
CA VAL A 51 -15.63 35.78 -7.80
C VAL A 51 -17.11 35.36 -7.83
N ALA A 52 -17.57 34.69 -6.76
CA ALA A 52 -18.99 34.36 -6.64
C ALA A 52 -19.83 35.66 -6.62
N SER A 53 -21.02 35.63 -7.24
CA SER A 53 -21.91 36.82 -7.37
C SER A 53 -22.35 37.39 -6.02
N SER A 54 -22.28 36.62 -4.94
CA SER A 54 -22.64 36.99 -3.57
C SER A 54 -21.45 37.37 -2.70
N ALA A 55 -20.25 37.44 -3.27
CA ALA A 55 -19.01 37.71 -2.53
C ALA A 55 -18.35 39.00 -3.06
N GLU A 56 -17.79 39.81 -2.17
CA GLU A 56 -17.00 41.01 -2.52
C GLU A 56 -15.56 40.65 -2.93
N THR A 57 -15.06 39.53 -2.40
CA THR A 57 -13.72 39.05 -2.68
C THR A 57 -13.70 37.57 -3.04
N ARG A 58 -12.69 37.12 -3.77
CA ARG A 58 -12.50 35.71 -4.07
C ARG A 58 -12.14 34.96 -2.79
N ALA A 59 -12.79 33.80 -2.58
CA ALA A 59 -12.22 32.79 -1.70
C ALA A 59 -10.88 32.31 -2.29
N SER A 60 -9.83 32.31 -1.49
CA SER A 60 -8.53 31.81 -1.91
C SER A 60 -8.33 30.39 -1.44
N PHE A 61 -8.08 29.45 -2.38
CA PHE A 61 -7.62 28.11 -2.02
C PHE A 61 -6.09 28.16 -1.88
N THR A 62 -5.64 28.20 -0.64
CA THR A 62 -4.21 28.29 -0.29
C THR A 62 -3.63 26.93 0.03
N VAL A 63 -2.31 26.83 0.21
CA VAL A 63 -1.62 25.59 0.61
C VAL A 63 -2.08 25.07 1.99
N VAL A 64 -2.66 25.93 2.84
CA VAL A 64 -3.38 25.59 4.07
C VAL A 64 -4.68 26.41 4.03
N PRO A 65 -5.74 25.90 3.37
CA PRO A 65 -6.97 26.66 3.20
C PRO A 65 -7.66 26.89 4.56
N GLY A 66 -8.08 28.13 4.80
CA GLY A 66 -8.68 28.54 6.06
C GLY A 66 -9.84 29.53 5.89
N GLN A 67 -10.67 29.67 6.91
CA GLN A 67 -11.78 30.62 6.90
C GLN A 67 -11.31 32.08 6.80
N ALA A 68 -10.12 32.38 7.30
CA ALA A 68 -9.51 33.70 7.16
C ALA A 68 -9.24 34.07 5.70
N ASP A 69 -9.05 33.07 4.80
CA ASP A 69 -8.87 33.23 3.36
C ASP A 69 -10.22 33.17 2.59
N GLY A 70 -11.34 33.08 3.30
CA GLY A 70 -12.68 32.94 2.73
C GLY A 70 -13.03 31.51 2.31
N TRP A 71 -12.22 30.50 2.66
CA TRP A 71 -12.51 29.12 2.38
C TRP A 71 -13.68 28.61 3.25
N GLN A 72 -14.69 28.02 2.62
CA GLN A 72 -15.91 27.55 3.28
C GLN A 72 -15.98 26.03 3.41
N GLY A 73 -14.97 25.32 2.90
CA GLY A 73 -14.80 23.88 3.06
C GLY A 73 -14.05 23.52 4.33
N ARG A 74 -13.62 22.26 4.42
CA ARG A 74 -12.80 21.77 5.53
C ARG A 74 -11.46 22.54 5.59
N PRO A 75 -11.10 23.12 6.75
CA PRO A 75 -9.85 23.88 6.87
C PRO A 75 -8.64 22.93 6.83
N GLY A 76 -7.49 23.46 6.39
CA GLY A 76 -6.21 22.75 6.42
C GLY A 76 -5.73 22.47 7.85
N ILE A 77 -5.97 23.38 8.78
CA ILE A 77 -5.68 23.24 10.22
C ILE A 77 -6.93 23.58 11.02
N SER A 78 -7.23 22.76 12.02
CA SER A 78 -8.25 22.98 13.01
C SER A 78 -7.69 22.75 14.42
N GLY A 79 -7.93 23.68 15.31
CA GLY A 79 -7.45 23.60 16.69
C GLY A 79 -7.86 24.82 17.49
N HIS A 80 -7.57 24.81 18.80
CA HIS A 80 -8.00 25.87 19.73
C HIS A 80 -7.19 25.91 21.03
N ARG A 81 -7.26 27.05 21.74
CA ARG A 81 -6.86 27.17 23.16
C ARG A 81 -8.12 27.28 24.01
N ASP A 82 -8.50 26.18 24.66
CA ASP A 82 -9.72 26.11 25.48
C ASP A 82 -10.97 26.72 24.78
N GLY A 83 -11.15 26.43 23.50
CA GLY A 83 -12.25 26.91 22.68
C GLY A 83 -12.06 28.35 22.13
N THR A 84 -10.94 28.99 22.40
CA THR A 84 -10.56 30.29 21.81
C THR A 84 -9.59 30.09 20.65
N TRP A 85 -9.50 31.12 19.76
CA TRP A 85 -8.64 31.10 18.58
C TRP A 85 -8.90 29.92 17.61
N PRO A 86 -10.16 29.66 17.25
CA PRO A 86 -10.50 28.51 16.42
C PRO A 86 -10.15 28.69 14.92
N HIS A 87 -9.84 29.94 14.51
CA HIS A 87 -9.56 30.27 13.10
C HIS A 87 -8.23 31.00 13.00
N LEU A 88 -7.23 30.32 12.42
CA LEU A 88 -5.91 30.90 12.21
C LEU A 88 -5.91 31.88 11.04
N ARG A 89 -5.17 33.00 11.19
CA ARG A 89 -4.87 33.96 10.14
C ARG A 89 -3.36 33.95 9.91
N LEU A 90 -2.91 33.06 9.04
CA LEU A 90 -1.50 32.85 8.79
C LEU A 90 -0.93 33.91 7.84
N ALA A 91 0.18 34.52 8.22
CA ALA A 91 0.99 35.40 7.40
C ALA A 91 2.32 34.69 7.08
N VAL A 92 2.81 34.84 5.84
CA VAL A 92 4.08 34.21 5.43
C VAL A 92 5.26 34.94 6.05
N ASP A 93 6.08 34.24 6.82
CA ASP A 93 7.33 34.74 7.39
C ASP A 93 8.49 34.52 6.40
N SER A 94 8.51 33.33 5.75
CA SER A 94 9.51 33.02 4.74
C SER A 94 8.99 31.96 3.75
N LEU A 95 9.52 32.01 2.52
CA LEU A 95 9.29 31.04 1.48
C LEU A 95 10.60 30.73 0.77
N VAL A 96 10.94 29.44 0.72
CA VAL A 96 12.15 28.96 0.03
C VAL A 96 11.70 27.91 -0.99
N ALA A 97 12.12 28.08 -2.24
CA ALA A 97 11.85 27.11 -3.31
C ALA A 97 13.17 26.74 -4.00
N ALA A 98 13.43 25.45 -4.12
CA ALA A 98 14.60 24.89 -4.80
C ALA A 98 14.31 23.43 -5.24
N ASP A 99 14.85 23.02 -6.38
CA ASP A 99 14.86 21.62 -6.83
C ASP A 99 13.51 20.87 -6.73
N ASN A 100 12.44 21.47 -7.24
CA ASN A 100 11.07 20.92 -7.12
C ASN A 100 10.59 20.76 -5.67
N THR A 101 11.10 21.57 -4.75
CA THR A 101 10.63 21.67 -3.37
C THR A 101 10.23 23.09 -3.02
N VAL A 102 9.24 23.24 -2.15
CA VAL A 102 8.84 24.52 -1.57
C VAL A 102 8.64 24.32 -0.07
N GLN A 103 9.30 25.16 0.73
CA GLN A 103 9.08 25.26 2.16
C GLN A 103 8.51 26.64 2.47
N ILE A 104 7.42 26.69 3.20
CA ILE A 104 6.70 27.89 3.57
C ILE A 104 6.60 27.92 5.09
N CYS A 105 7.22 28.95 5.71
CA CYS A 105 7.03 29.23 7.13
C CYS A 105 6.04 30.37 7.25
N ALA A 106 5.04 30.20 8.11
CA ALA A 106 3.99 31.19 8.34
C ALA A 106 3.60 31.21 9.83
N SER A 107 3.09 32.31 10.30
CA SER A 107 2.65 32.45 11.69
C SER A 107 1.35 33.21 11.82
N ASP A 108 0.62 32.92 12.89
CA ASP A 108 -0.45 33.72 13.42
C ASP A 108 0.00 34.27 14.77
N ASN A 109 0.34 35.57 14.81
CA ASN A 109 0.85 36.22 16.01
C ASN A 109 -0.19 36.36 17.12
N ASP A 110 -1.47 36.46 16.76
CA ASP A 110 -2.56 36.62 17.75
C ASP A 110 -2.85 35.28 18.43
N ALA A 111 -2.88 34.18 17.65
CA ALA A 111 -3.02 32.83 18.15
C ALA A 111 -1.71 32.26 18.68
N ALA A 112 -0.56 32.91 18.41
CA ALA A 112 0.79 32.45 18.71
C ALA A 112 1.05 31.01 18.25
N ILE A 113 0.76 30.77 16.96
CA ILE A 113 0.96 29.50 16.26
C ILE A 113 1.87 29.74 15.06
N ALA A 114 2.91 28.91 14.96
CA ALA A 114 3.75 28.83 13.76
C ALA A 114 3.42 27.57 12.96
N VAL A 115 3.49 27.71 11.64
CA VAL A 115 3.18 26.61 10.69
C VAL A 115 4.29 26.52 9.66
N THR A 116 4.79 25.30 9.43
CA THR A 116 5.70 25.03 8.31
C THR A 116 5.02 24.06 7.35
N VAL A 117 4.91 24.44 6.08
CA VAL A 117 4.40 23.57 5.02
C VAL A 117 5.57 23.15 4.13
N GLU A 118 5.74 21.87 3.95
CA GLU A 118 6.70 21.28 3.03
C GLU A 118 5.97 20.65 1.85
N ILE A 119 6.37 21.03 0.64
CA ILE A 119 5.84 20.50 -0.62
C ILE A 119 7.03 20.05 -1.47
N ALA A 120 6.95 18.83 -2.00
CA ALA A 120 7.99 18.32 -2.90
C ALA A 120 7.35 17.50 -4.03
N MET A 121 7.86 17.66 -5.25
CA MET A 121 7.49 16.84 -6.38
C MET A 121 8.68 15.95 -6.78
N GLY A 122 8.50 14.63 -6.69
CA GLY A 122 9.50 13.66 -7.12
C GLY A 122 9.59 13.54 -8.65
N SER A 123 10.64 12.87 -9.15
CA SER A 123 10.86 12.63 -10.59
C SER A 123 9.70 11.91 -11.28
N SER A 124 8.88 11.14 -10.54
CA SER A 124 7.68 10.47 -11.04
C SER A 124 6.47 11.41 -11.23
N GLY A 125 6.55 12.67 -10.82
CA GLY A 125 5.43 13.62 -10.83
C GLY A 125 4.46 13.47 -9.66
N VAL A 126 4.78 12.65 -8.67
CA VAL A 126 4.04 12.56 -7.40
C VAL A 126 4.40 13.75 -6.53
N VAL A 127 3.39 14.50 -6.09
CA VAL A 127 3.53 15.56 -5.08
C VAL A 127 3.37 14.95 -3.70
N ARG A 128 4.24 15.28 -2.78
CA ARG A 128 4.06 15.00 -1.36
C ARG A 128 4.00 16.29 -0.56
N MET A 129 3.12 16.34 0.42
CA MET A 129 2.92 17.49 1.30
C MET A 129 2.86 17.03 2.75
N ARG A 130 3.36 17.85 3.66
CA ARG A 130 3.14 17.76 5.11
C ARG A 130 3.13 19.12 5.75
N THR A 131 2.54 19.19 6.94
CA THR A 131 2.41 20.40 7.72
C THR A 131 2.92 20.17 9.13
N GLU A 132 3.79 21.04 9.61
CA GLU A 132 4.16 21.14 11.02
C GLU A 132 3.43 22.30 11.66
N VAL A 133 2.86 22.09 12.85
CA VAL A 133 2.18 23.10 13.67
C VAL A 133 2.91 23.19 15.00
N ARG A 134 3.41 24.38 15.34
CA ARG A 134 4.12 24.65 16.58
C ARG A 134 3.36 25.67 17.44
N ASN A 135 3.28 25.36 18.71
CA ASN A 135 2.71 26.27 19.71
C ASN A 135 3.77 27.21 20.26
N ASP A 136 3.76 28.49 19.84
CA ASP A 136 4.65 29.53 20.32
C ASP A 136 4.05 30.39 21.44
N GLY A 137 2.81 30.07 21.86
CA GLY A 137 2.09 30.81 22.90
C GLY A 137 2.16 30.15 24.29
N ASP A 138 1.65 30.89 25.25
CA ASP A 138 1.49 30.41 26.62
C ASP A 138 0.22 29.50 26.72
N GLY A 139 0.35 28.39 27.40
CA GLY A 139 -0.72 27.42 27.56
C GLY A 139 -0.83 26.42 26.40
N VAL A 140 -1.64 25.39 26.58
CA VAL A 140 -1.80 24.28 25.63
C VAL A 140 -2.63 24.72 24.41
N PHE A 141 -2.17 24.33 23.22
CA PHE A 141 -2.98 24.36 22.01
C PHE A 141 -3.44 22.93 21.67
N THR A 142 -4.73 22.71 21.60
CA THR A 142 -5.30 21.44 21.16
C THR A 142 -5.45 21.48 19.65
N LEU A 143 -4.77 20.57 18.95
CA LEU A 143 -4.86 20.43 17.50
C LEU A 143 -5.86 19.30 17.20
N ASP A 144 -6.96 19.66 16.49
CA ASP A 144 -8.01 18.70 16.12
C ASP A 144 -7.71 18.04 14.75
N ALA A 145 -7.07 18.77 13.83
CA ALA A 145 -6.70 18.26 12.53
C ALA A 145 -5.59 19.12 11.87
N ALA A 146 -4.72 18.45 11.12
CA ALA A 146 -3.83 19.08 10.14
C ALA A 146 -3.84 18.24 8.86
N SER A 147 -4.35 18.82 7.76
CA SER A 147 -4.57 18.12 6.50
C SER A 147 -3.82 18.77 5.35
N CYS A 148 -3.38 17.94 4.40
CA CYS A 148 -2.88 18.39 3.11
C CYS A 148 -3.98 18.27 2.07
N GLN A 149 -4.14 19.30 1.24
CA GLN A 149 -5.26 19.43 0.31
C GLN A 149 -4.79 19.99 -1.03
N LEU A 150 -5.28 19.44 -2.15
CA LEU A 150 -5.04 19.97 -3.49
C LEU A 150 -6.34 19.99 -4.31
N PRO A 151 -6.57 21.04 -5.14
CA PRO A 151 -7.71 21.10 -6.04
C PRO A 151 -7.51 20.10 -7.19
N VAL A 152 -8.58 19.49 -7.66
CA VAL A 152 -8.59 18.66 -8.88
C VAL A 152 -9.24 19.41 -10.03
N GLY A 153 -8.98 18.98 -11.27
CA GLY A 153 -9.56 19.61 -12.45
C GLY A 153 -11.09 19.49 -12.49
N ASP A 154 -11.77 20.52 -13.01
CA ASP A 154 -13.24 20.58 -13.11
C ASP A 154 -13.86 19.42 -13.90
N GLN A 155 -13.10 18.78 -14.78
CA GLN A 155 -13.49 17.60 -15.54
C GLN A 155 -13.56 16.32 -14.71
N ALA A 156 -13.08 16.32 -13.46
CA ALA A 156 -13.24 15.21 -12.54
C ALA A 156 -14.69 15.17 -12.03
N VAL A 157 -15.43 14.14 -12.46
CA VAL A 157 -16.87 13.99 -12.17
C VAL A 157 -17.24 12.60 -11.63
N GLU A 158 -16.26 11.71 -11.53
CA GLU A 158 -16.41 10.38 -10.95
C GLU A 158 -15.42 10.17 -9.80
N VAL A 159 -15.78 9.29 -8.89
CA VAL A 159 -14.98 8.89 -7.73
C VAL A 159 -14.80 7.38 -7.76
N LEU A 160 -13.58 6.92 -7.47
CA LEU A 160 -13.26 5.53 -7.20
C LEU A 160 -12.57 5.45 -5.84
N ASP A 161 -13.10 4.62 -4.98
CA ASP A 161 -12.50 4.25 -3.69
C ASP A 161 -12.62 2.75 -3.44
N PHE A 162 -12.09 2.28 -2.31
CA PHE A 162 -12.04 0.88 -1.99
C PHE A 162 -12.55 0.62 -0.58
N THR A 163 -13.29 -0.47 -0.43
CA THR A 163 -13.70 -1.02 0.85
C THR A 163 -13.32 -2.49 0.93
N GLY A 164 -13.63 -3.13 2.03
CA GLY A 164 -13.39 -4.57 2.17
C GLY A 164 -13.47 -5.02 3.62
N ARG A 165 -13.08 -6.27 3.78
CA ARG A 165 -12.93 -6.95 5.06
C ARG A 165 -11.79 -7.95 4.95
N TRP A 166 -11.44 -8.58 6.03
CA TRP A 166 -10.53 -9.73 6.05
C TRP A 166 -10.89 -10.75 4.96
N ALA A 167 -9.89 -11.18 4.19
CA ALA A 167 -9.98 -12.10 3.05
C ALA A 167 -10.91 -11.65 1.89
N ALA A 168 -11.28 -10.36 1.85
CA ALA A 168 -12.02 -9.75 0.75
C ALA A 168 -11.66 -8.24 0.68
N GLU A 169 -10.36 -7.98 0.60
CA GLU A 169 -9.78 -6.65 0.62
C GLU A 169 -9.96 -5.92 -0.71
N ARG A 170 -9.99 -4.60 -0.65
CA ARG A 170 -9.97 -3.67 -1.79
C ARG A 170 -11.04 -3.89 -2.83
N SER A 171 -12.27 -4.10 -2.38
CA SER A 171 -13.43 -4.08 -3.27
C SER A 171 -13.65 -2.66 -3.81
N PRO A 172 -13.63 -2.43 -5.15
CA PRO A 172 -13.77 -1.10 -5.71
C PRO A 172 -15.20 -0.58 -5.58
N GLN A 173 -15.33 0.71 -5.27
CA GLN A 173 -16.59 1.44 -5.26
C GLN A 173 -16.46 2.64 -6.19
N ARG A 174 -17.30 2.70 -7.22
CA ARG A 174 -17.29 3.76 -8.22
C ARG A 174 -18.63 4.45 -8.29
N GLY A 175 -18.60 5.77 -8.38
CA GLY A 175 -19.83 6.56 -8.47
C GLY A 175 -19.58 8.00 -8.93
N PRO A 176 -20.63 8.77 -9.13
CA PRO A 176 -20.51 10.18 -9.52
C PRO A 176 -19.98 11.01 -8.35
N LEU A 177 -19.14 12.02 -8.67
CA LEU A 177 -18.77 13.07 -7.74
C LEU A 177 -19.97 13.97 -7.46
N ARG A 178 -20.48 13.89 -6.23
CA ARG A 178 -21.59 14.72 -5.75
C ARG A 178 -21.08 15.97 -5.03
N ARG A 179 -21.91 17.03 -4.96
CA ARG A 179 -21.63 18.18 -4.08
C ARG A 179 -21.69 17.75 -2.61
N GLY A 180 -20.85 18.34 -1.77
CA GLY A 180 -20.61 17.94 -0.40
C GLY A 180 -19.30 17.16 -0.29
N VAL A 181 -19.21 16.27 0.70
CA VAL A 181 -18.00 15.52 1.04
C VAL A 181 -18.21 14.03 0.79
N THR A 182 -17.34 13.43 -0.01
CA THR A 182 -17.13 11.98 -0.03
C THR A 182 -15.96 11.69 0.90
N LEU A 183 -16.22 10.99 2.00
CA LEU A 183 -15.26 10.76 3.08
C LEU A 183 -14.97 9.27 3.25
N ARG A 184 -13.70 8.94 3.44
CA ARG A 184 -13.21 7.63 3.88
C ARG A 184 -12.34 7.80 5.11
N GLU A 185 -12.77 7.23 6.22
CA GLU A 185 -12.05 7.25 7.49
C GLU A 185 -11.73 5.83 7.94
N SER A 186 -10.52 5.62 8.44
CA SER A 186 -10.20 4.47 9.27
C SER A 186 -10.10 4.92 10.73
N ARG A 187 -10.86 4.28 11.61
CA ARG A 187 -10.84 4.48 13.07
C ARG A 187 -10.56 3.15 13.77
N ARG A 188 -9.58 2.43 13.22
CA ARG A 188 -9.18 1.11 13.69
C ARG A 188 -7.80 1.11 14.33
N GLY A 189 -7.22 2.32 14.51
CA GLY A 189 -5.83 2.50 14.92
C GLY A 189 -4.82 1.97 13.88
N LYS A 190 -5.27 1.74 12.66
CA LYS A 190 -4.46 1.30 11.52
C LYS A 190 -5.17 1.61 10.20
N THR A 191 -4.46 1.49 9.08
CA THR A 191 -5.08 1.48 7.75
C THR A 191 -5.95 0.22 7.63
N GLY A 192 -7.27 0.39 7.73
CA GLY A 192 -8.23 -0.70 7.80
C GLY A 192 -8.56 -1.31 6.44
N HIS A 193 -9.19 -2.49 6.45
CA HIS A 193 -9.70 -3.12 5.23
C HIS A 193 -10.83 -2.33 4.59
N ASP A 194 -11.60 -1.58 5.37
CA ASP A 194 -12.80 -0.84 5.00
C ASP A 194 -12.53 0.58 4.50
N ALA A 195 -11.32 1.11 4.75
CA ALA A 195 -10.90 2.44 4.29
C ALA A 195 -9.43 2.38 3.85
N THR A 196 -9.21 1.81 2.67
CA THR A 196 -7.86 1.56 2.18
C THR A 196 -7.26 2.73 1.41
N GLY A 197 -5.98 2.70 1.32
CA GLY A 197 -4.97 3.67 0.92
C GLY A 197 -5.21 4.68 -0.20
N LEU A 198 -6.23 4.58 -1.06
CA LEU A 198 -6.44 5.49 -2.18
C LEU A 198 -7.88 6.01 -2.26
N LEU A 199 -8.02 7.33 -2.48
CA LEU A 199 -9.23 7.96 -2.98
C LEU A 199 -8.90 8.64 -4.31
N ILE A 200 -9.68 8.35 -5.36
CA ILE A 200 -9.41 8.75 -6.74
C ILE A 200 -10.59 9.52 -7.30
N ALA A 201 -10.33 10.68 -7.90
CA ALA A 201 -11.26 11.43 -8.73
C ALA A 201 -10.86 11.29 -10.21
N GLY A 202 -11.83 11.26 -11.14
CA GLY A 202 -11.48 11.13 -12.56
C GLY A 202 -12.53 11.64 -13.52
N THR A 203 -12.16 11.70 -14.78
CA THR A 203 -13.03 12.06 -15.90
C THR A 203 -14.07 10.97 -16.16
N PRO A 204 -15.18 11.26 -16.88
CA PRO A 204 -16.21 10.26 -17.15
C PRO A 204 -15.64 9.01 -17.82
N GLY A 205 -15.97 7.83 -17.28
CA GLY A 205 -15.60 6.55 -17.88
C GLY A 205 -14.11 6.23 -17.84
N PHE A 206 -13.31 6.88 -16.99
CA PHE A 206 -11.88 6.54 -16.88
C PHE A 206 -11.69 5.04 -16.60
N GLY A 207 -10.66 4.47 -17.20
CA GLY A 207 -10.29 3.04 -17.07
C GLY A 207 -8.86 2.88 -16.62
N PHE A 208 -8.31 1.71 -16.88
CA PHE A 208 -6.89 1.46 -16.66
C PHE A 208 -6.02 2.15 -17.72
N GLU A 209 -6.45 2.20 -18.97
CA GLU A 209 -5.71 2.72 -20.10
C GLU A 209 -6.05 4.17 -20.44
N THR A 210 -7.22 4.66 -20.01
CA THR A 210 -7.76 5.93 -20.51
C THR A 210 -8.35 6.79 -19.40
N GLY A 211 -8.44 8.11 -19.67
CA GLY A 211 -9.02 9.12 -18.80
C GLY A 211 -7.98 9.81 -17.92
N GLN A 212 -8.35 11.01 -17.42
CA GLN A 212 -7.56 11.70 -16.42
C GLN A 212 -8.02 11.31 -15.03
N VAL A 213 -7.06 11.08 -14.14
CA VAL A 213 -7.31 10.69 -12.75
C VAL A 213 -6.40 11.46 -11.80
N TRP A 214 -6.94 11.80 -10.64
CA TRP A 214 -6.26 12.44 -9.51
C TRP A 214 -6.45 11.55 -8.28
N ALA A 215 -5.41 11.29 -7.55
CA ALA A 215 -5.45 10.41 -6.37
C ALA A 215 -4.76 11.03 -5.18
N VAL A 216 -5.24 10.68 -3.98
CA VAL A 216 -4.60 10.99 -2.70
C VAL A 216 -4.35 9.72 -1.90
N HIS A 217 -3.20 9.70 -1.20
CA HIS A 217 -2.80 8.68 -0.24
C HIS A 217 -2.13 9.34 0.96
N THR A 218 -2.47 8.94 2.19
CA THR A 218 -1.80 9.37 3.42
C THR A 218 -0.86 8.28 3.88
N GLY A 219 0.42 8.61 4.04
CA GLY A 219 1.45 7.68 4.51
C GLY A 219 1.43 7.55 6.04
N TRP A 220 0.35 7.03 6.58
CA TRP A 220 0.11 6.89 8.01
C TRP A 220 -0.56 5.57 8.36
N SER A 221 0.01 4.84 9.30
CA SER A 221 -0.48 3.52 9.72
C SER A 221 -1.40 3.56 10.95
N GLY A 222 -1.83 4.74 11.38
CA GLY A 222 -2.84 4.97 12.41
C GLY A 222 -4.21 5.34 11.83
N ASP A 223 -5.05 5.94 12.66
CA ASP A 223 -6.32 6.50 12.22
C ASP A 223 -6.10 7.62 11.20
N HIS A 224 -6.81 7.55 10.09
CA HIS A 224 -6.62 8.50 8.99
C HIS A 224 -7.92 8.78 8.24
N ALA A 225 -7.93 9.87 7.49
CA ALA A 225 -9.03 10.24 6.62
C ALA A 225 -8.54 10.68 5.24
N HIS A 226 -9.30 10.28 4.21
CA HIS A 226 -9.23 10.84 2.86
C HIS A 226 -10.60 11.40 2.51
N TRP A 227 -10.65 12.57 1.86
CA TRP A 227 -11.91 13.09 1.37
C TRP A 227 -11.77 13.80 0.03
N LEU A 228 -12.88 13.81 -0.68
CA LEU A 228 -13.10 14.62 -1.87
C LEU A 228 -14.28 15.55 -1.59
N GLU A 229 -14.00 16.85 -1.51
CA GLU A 229 -14.98 17.88 -1.23
C GLU A 229 -15.29 18.69 -2.49
N LYS A 230 -16.57 18.87 -2.80
CA LYS A 230 -17.04 19.72 -3.91
C LYS A 230 -18.04 20.73 -3.40
N LEU A 231 -17.58 21.97 -3.29
CA LEU A 231 -18.43 23.12 -2.97
C LEU A 231 -19.06 23.71 -4.24
N PRO A 232 -20.20 24.42 -4.15
CA PRO A 232 -20.79 25.15 -5.29
C PRO A 232 -19.87 26.25 -5.83
N GLU A 233 -19.05 26.85 -4.96
CA GLU A 233 -18.24 28.03 -5.22
C GLU A 233 -16.77 27.74 -5.55
N ALA A 234 -16.36 26.47 -5.51
CA ALA A 234 -14.93 26.11 -5.67
C ALA A 234 -14.75 24.85 -6.53
N ALA A 235 -13.54 24.70 -7.08
CA ALA A 235 -13.10 23.45 -7.69
C ALA A 235 -13.15 22.31 -6.65
N PRO A 236 -13.35 21.05 -7.07
CA PRO A 236 -13.27 19.92 -6.16
C PRO A 236 -11.87 19.81 -5.53
N VAL A 237 -11.79 19.35 -4.29
CA VAL A 237 -10.55 19.24 -3.52
C VAL A 237 -10.37 17.83 -3.01
N LEU A 238 -9.23 17.19 -3.32
CA LEU A 238 -8.77 15.98 -2.70
C LEU A 238 -7.90 16.31 -1.49
N ALA A 239 -8.08 15.53 -0.42
CA ALA A 239 -7.35 15.74 0.82
C ALA A 239 -7.06 14.45 1.57
N GLY A 240 -5.99 14.50 2.39
CA GLY A 240 -5.61 13.44 3.30
C GLY A 240 -5.07 13.97 4.61
N ALA A 241 -5.30 13.23 5.69
CA ALA A 241 -4.84 13.58 7.02
C ALA A 241 -4.74 12.36 7.94
N GLU A 242 -3.91 12.46 8.98
CA GLU A 242 -4.14 11.73 10.22
C GLU A 242 -5.47 12.16 10.84
N LEU A 243 -6.11 11.27 11.56
CA LEU A 243 -7.36 11.50 12.25
C LEU A 243 -7.16 11.33 13.77
N PRO A 244 -6.69 12.36 14.48
CA PRO A 244 -6.51 12.28 15.92
C PRO A 244 -7.80 12.01 16.67
N GLY A 245 -7.71 11.29 17.78
CA GLY A 245 -8.79 11.17 18.75
C GLY A 245 -9.10 12.49 19.45
N PRO A 246 -10.25 12.62 20.12
CA PRO A 246 -10.61 13.85 20.81
C PRO A 246 -9.55 14.28 21.85
N GLY A 247 -8.93 15.44 21.63
CA GLY A 247 -7.89 16.00 22.52
C GLY A 247 -6.61 15.17 22.58
N GLU A 248 -6.32 14.37 21.57
CA GLU A 248 -5.11 13.54 21.51
C GLU A 248 -3.86 14.39 21.29
N ILE A 249 -3.89 15.33 20.35
CA ILE A 249 -2.75 16.20 20.05
C ILE A 249 -2.86 17.49 20.90
N ARG A 250 -2.06 17.58 21.95
CA ARG A 250 -2.03 18.68 22.90
C ARG A 250 -0.64 19.27 22.96
N LEU A 251 -0.45 20.40 22.28
CA LEU A 251 0.85 21.06 22.17
C LEU A 251 1.05 21.98 23.37
N ALA A 252 1.96 21.66 24.29
CA ALA A 252 2.44 22.57 25.28
C ALA A 252 3.28 23.71 24.63
N PRO A 253 3.57 24.80 25.35
CA PRO A 253 4.45 25.87 24.84
C PRO A 253 5.77 25.32 24.29
N GLY A 254 6.08 25.67 23.04
CA GLY A 254 7.28 25.23 22.31
C GLY A 254 7.19 23.84 21.66
N GLN A 255 6.11 23.08 21.89
CA GLN A 255 5.94 21.77 21.24
C GLN A 255 5.39 21.90 19.82
N SER A 256 5.75 20.93 18.97
CA SER A 256 5.29 20.81 17.58
C SER A 256 4.57 19.48 17.37
N TYR A 257 3.63 19.49 16.43
CA TYR A 257 3.08 18.32 15.76
C TYR A 257 3.49 18.36 14.29
N GLN A 258 3.91 17.24 13.73
CA GLN A 258 4.17 17.10 12.30
C GLN A 258 3.21 16.08 11.69
N SER A 259 2.42 16.51 10.71
CA SER A 259 1.51 15.60 10.00
C SER A 259 2.30 14.54 9.21
N PRO A 260 1.71 13.37 8.97
CA PRO A 260 2.29 12.43 8.02
C PRO A 260 2.37 13.04 6.62
N TRP A 261 3.27 12.49 5.78
CA TRP A 261 3.29 12.82 4.37
C TRP A 261 1.99 12.37 3.69
N THR A 262 1.35 13.30 3.00
CA THR A 262 0.25 13.04 2.08
C THR A 262 0.76 13.11 0.65
N TYR A 263 0.41 12.12 -0.15
CA TYR A 263 0.88 11.92 -1.52
C TYR A 263 -0.26 12.16 -2.50
N PHE A 264 0.02 12.94 -3.53
CA PHE A 264 -0.92 13.30 -4.57
C PHE A 264 -0.34 12.89 -5.92
N ALA A 265 -1.11 12.16 -6.72
CA ALA A 265 -0.69 11.72 -8.04
C ALA A 265 -1.76 12.01 -9.08
N TRP A 266 -1.34 12.46 -10.25
CA TRP A 266 -2.18 12.71 -11.41
C TRP A 266 -1.71 11.88 -12.60
N SER A 267 -2.65 11.49 -13.48
CA SER A 267 -2.33 10.83 -14.75
C SER A 267 -3.38 11.17 -15.80
N ASP A 268 -2.97 11.27 -17.07
CA ASP A 268 -3.82 11.35 -18.26
C ASP A 268 -3.96 10.01 -18.99
N ALA A 269 -3.24 8.99 -18.52
CA ALA A 269 -3.21 7.63 -19.05
C ALA A 269 -3.90 6.63 -18.10
N GLY A 270 -5.04 7.02 -17.54
CA GLY A 270 -5.85 6.18 -16.67
C GLY A 270 -5.16 5.73 -15.38
N LEU A 271 -5.69 4.64 -14.84
CA LEU A 271 -5.21 4.05 -13.59
C LEU A 271 -3.83 3.40 -13.71
N ASP A 272 -3.46 2.86 -14.88
CA ASP A 272 -2.12 2.30 -15.09
C ASP A 272 -1.05 3.40 -15.14
N GLY A 273 -1.37 4.55 -15.72
CA GLY A 273 -0.49 5.73 -15.65
C GLY A 273 -0.34 6.26 -14.22
N LEU A 274 -1.42 6.28 -13.44
CA LEU A 274 -1.39 6.62 -12.01
C LEU A 274 -0.51 5.63 -11.22
N ALA A 275 -0.75 4.33 -11.40
CA ALA A 275 0.02 3.27 -10.75
C ALA A 275 1.51 3.38 -11.08
N ALA A 276 1.87 3.59 -12.35
CA ALA A 276 3.26 3.75 -12.77
C ALA A 276 3.97 4.88 -12.00
N ARG A 277 3.32 6.05 -11.81
CA ARG A 277 3.89 7.17 -11.04
C ARG A 277 4.11 6.81 -9.56
N LEU A 278 3.12 6.16 -8.94
CA LEU A 278 3.21 5.72 -7.54
C LEU A 278 4.29 4.65 -7.36
N HIS A 279 4.41 3.70 -8.29
CA HIS A 279 5.45 2.66 -8.29
C HIS A 279 6.85 3.26 -8.46
N GLU A 280 7.03 4.18 -9.41
CA GLU A 280 8.31 4.87 -9.62
C GLU A 280 8.69 5.70 -8.39
N HIS A 281 7.71 6.34 -7.73
CA HIS A 281 7.94 7.05 -6.47
C HIS A 281 8.49 6.10 -5.39
N LEU A 282 7.88 4.91 -5.22
CA LEU A 282 8.35 3.92 -4.27
C LEU A 282 9.72 3.35 -4.63
N ARG A 283 9.95 3.03 -5.90
CA ARG A 283 11.24 2.52 -6.41
C ARG A 283 12.38 3.53 -6.27
N ALA A 284 12.08 4.83 -6.26
CA ALA A 284 13.08 5.88 -6.06
C ALA A 284 13.56 6.01 -4.60
N ARG A 285 12.88 5.39 -3.63
CA ARG A 285 13.29 5.46 -2.22
C ARG A 285 14.61 4.74 -1.97
N PRO A 286 15.48 5.27 -1.09
CA PRO A 286 16.72 4.57 -0.69
C PRO A 286 16.46 3.19 -0.07
N SER A 287 15.38 3.05 0.71
CA SER A 287 14.97 1.82 1.39
C SER A 287 14.27 0.80 0.48
N HIS A 288 14.07 1.09 -0.81
CA HIS A 288 13.43 0.14 -1.71
C HIS A 288 14.31 -1.10 -1.92
N PRO A 289 13.78 -2.34 -1.80
CA PRO A 289 14.55 -3.55 -2.00
C PRO A 289 15.21 -3.59 -3.38
N ARG A 290 16.53 -3.84 -3.41
CA ARG A 290 17.33 -3.87 -4.67
C ARG A 290 17.78 -5.28 -5.04
N THR A 291 17.67 -6.22 -4.11
CA THR A 291 17.99 -7.63 -4.33
C THR A 291 16.85 -8.34 -5.06
N PRO A 292 17.13 -9.42 -5.81
CA PRO A 292 16.07 -10.27 -6.33
C PRO A 292 15.20 -10.80 -5.18
N ARG A 293 13.88 -10.64 -5.31
CA ARG A 293 12.95 -11.10 -4.27
C ARG A 293 12.95 -12.64 -4.21
N PRO A 294 13.25 -13.26 -3.04
CA PRO A 294 13.35 -14.69 -2.92
C PRO A 294 11.98 -15.38 -3.06
N VAL A 295 11.97 -16.62 -3.57
CA VAL A 295 10.77 -17.47 -3.48
C VAL A 295 10.60 -17.91 -2.04
N ILE A 296 9.46 -17.58 -1.44
CA ILE A 296 9.15 -17.87 -0.03
C ILE A 296 8.33 -19.14 0.10
N LEU A 297 8.62 -19.96 1.12
CA LEU A 297 7.64 -20.88 1.68
C LEU A 297 7.28 -20.41 3.08
N ASN A 298 5.97 -20.17 3.30
CA ASN A 298 5.43 -19.87 4.62
C ASN A 298 4.71 -21.12 5.16
N THR A 299 4.91 -21.44 6.44
CA THR A 299 4.42 -22.69 7.02
C THR A 299 2.97 -22.64 7.51
N TRP A 300 2.29 -21.45 7.50
CA TRP A 300 0.98 -21.31 8.11
C TRP A 300 -0.05 -22.33 7.60
N GLU A 301 -0.40 -22.31 6.31
CA GLU A 301 -1.37 -23.24 5.75
C GLU A 301 -0.82 -24.68 5.60
N ALA A 302 0.48 -24.91 5.87
CA ALA A 302 1.06 -26.25 5.85
C ALA A 302 0.88 -26.98 7.18
N VAL A 303 1.08 -26.31 8.33
CA VAL A 303 1.11 -26.99 9.65
C VAL A 303 0.29 -26.29 10.72
N TYR A 304 -0.13 -25.00 10.51
CA TYR A 304 -0.76 -24.19 11.53
C TYR A 304 0.03 -24.21 12.85
N PHE A 305 -0.60 -24.52 13.98
CA PHE A 305 0.03 -24.63 15.29
C PHE A 305 0.70 -25.99 15.57
N ASP A 306 0.66 -26.96 14.63
CA ASP A 306 1.27 -28.29 14.78
C ASP A 306 2.75 -28.25 14.42
N HIS A 307 3.54 -27.61 15.28
CA HIS A 307 4.98 -27.47 15.11
C HIS A 307 5.69 -28.77 15.57
N ASP A 308 5.91 -29.67 14.63
CA ASP A 308 6.74 -30.87 14.78
C ASP A 308 8.03 -30.71 13.97
N LEU A 309 9.20 -30.86 14.61
CA LEU A 309 10.51 -30.67 13.96
C LEU A 309 10.71 -31.65 12.77
N GLY A 310 10.18 -32.87 12.86
CA GLY A 310 10.27 -33.85 11.77
C GLY A 310 9.49 -33.40 10.55
N LYS A 311 8.23 -33.00 10.73
CA LYS A 311 7.39 -32.45 9.66
C LYS A 311 7.96 -31.21 9.01
N LEU A 312 8.43 -30.26 9.84
CA LEU A 312 9.03 -29.01 9.34
C LEU A 312 10.36 -29.27 8.62
N THR A 313 11.13 -30.27 9.06
CA THR A 313 12.34 -30.71 8.36
C THR A 313 12.01 -31.30 6.99
N GLU A 314 11.01 -32.20 6.90
CA GLU A 314 10.55 -32.79 5.64
C GLU A 314 10.02 -31.71 4.69
N LEU A 315 9.24 -30.77 5.21
CA LEU A 315 8.72 -29.63 4.45
C LEU A 315 9.87 -28.76 3.90
N ALA A 316 10.90 -28.46 4.70
CA ALA A 316 12.08 -27.70 4.28
C ALA A 316 12.90 -28.46 3.21
N GLU A 317 13.06 -29.78 3.33
CA GLU A 317 13.73 -30.61 2.31
C GLU A 317 12.96 -30.60 1.00
N CYS A 318 11.64 -30.72 1.05
CA CYS A 318 10.76 -30.62 -0.12
C CYS A 318 10.83 -29.22 -0.76
N ALA A 319 10.80 -28.16 0.05
CA ALA A 319 10.92 -26.77 -0.40
C ALA A 319 12.25 -26.50 -1.13
N ALA A 320 13.37 -26.96 -0.56
CA ALA A 320 14.69 -26.83 -1.19
C ALA A 320 14.75 -27.60 -2.52
N ARG A 321 14.18 -28.81 -2.59
CA ARG A 321 14.14 -29.63 -3.82
C ARG A 321 13.46 -28.93 -4.98
N ILE A 322 12.39 -28.16 -4.73
CA ILE A 322 11.67 -27.42 -5.78
C ILE A 322 12.23 -26.02 -6.04
N GLY A 323 13.21 -25.57 -5.24
CA GLY A 323 13.94 -24.31 -5.49
C GLY A 323 13.46 -23.10 -4.69
N VAL A 324 12.77 -23.29 -3.56
CA VAL A 324 12.47 -22.24 -2.58
C VAL A 324 13.76 -21.61 -2.05
N GLU A 325 13.75 -20.32 -1.75
CA GLU A 325 14.92 -19.55 -1.35
C GLU A 325 14.85 -19.02 0.10
N LEU A 326 13.64 -18.94 0.67
CA LEU A 326 13.37 -18.45 2.04
C LEU A 326 12.29 -19.31 2.70
N PHE A 327 12.58 -19.84 3.88
CA PHE A 327 11.65 -20.62 4.70
C PHE A 327 11.20 -19.79 5.89
N VAL A 328 9.89 -19.54 6.03
CA VAL A 328 9.31 -18.72 7.11
C VAL A 328 8.51 -19.60 8.05
N LEU A 329 8.97 -19.76 9.29
CA LEU A 329 8.21 -20.39 10.36
C LEU A 329 7.15 -19.41 10.87
N ASP A 330 5.89 -19.75 10.66
CA ASP A 330 4.74 -18.91 11.04
C ASP A 330 4.33 -19.09 12.52
N ASP A 331 3.16 -18.62 12.91
CA ASP A 331 2.62 -18.61 14.28
C ASP A 331 2.62 -20.01 14.93
N GLY A 332 3.00 -20.10 16.23
CA GLY A 332 2.95 -21.35 17.02
C GLY A 332 4.27 -21.76 17.68
N TRP A 333 5.37 -21.03 17.50
CA TRP A 333 6.70 -21.44 17.97
C TRP A 333 7.01 -21.06 19.43
N PHE A 334 6.28 -20.10 20.02
CA PHE A 334 6.57 -19.52 21.33
C PHE A 334 5.74 -20.13 22.46
N THR A 335 6.13 -19.86 23.69
CA THR A 335 5.60 -20.45 24.93
C THR A 335 4.08 -20.32 25.02
N GLY A 336 3.39 -21.44 25.26
CA GLY A 336 1.95 -21.51 25.42
C GLY A 336 1.11 -21.34 24.15
N ARG A 337 1.74 -21.05 23.00
CA ARG A 337 1.05 -20.79 21.74
C ARG A 337 0.67 -22.07 21.00
N ARG A 338 -0.39 -22.76 21.49
CA ARG A 338 -0.93 -23.97 20.86
C ARG A 338 -2.24 -23.71 20.11
N ASN A 339 -2.75 -22.50 20.22
CA ASN A 339 -3.90 -21.94 19.53
C ASN A 339 -3.88 -20.41 19.67
N ASP A 340 -4.88 -19.72 19.12
CA ASP A 340 -4.96 -18.25 19.09
C ASP A 340 -5.44 -17.58 20.39
N THR A 341 -5.67 -18.35 21.48
CA THR A 341 -6.22 -17.81 22.73
C THR A 341 -5.16 -17.49 23.79
N ALA A 342 -3.92 -17.95 23.62
CA ALA A 342 -2.85 -17.82 24.60
C ALA A 342 -1.50 -17.51 23.96
N GLY A 343 -0.55 -17.04 24.77
CA GLY A 343 0.87 -16.93 24.46
C GLY A 343 1.33 -15.63 23.81
N LEU A 344 0.48 -14.85 23.12
CA LEU A 344 0.90 -13.55 22.58
C LEU A 344 1.41 -12.63 23.68
N GLY A 345 2.59 -12.06 23.48
CA GLY A 345 3.35 -11.27 24.42
C GLY A 345 4.58 -12.00 24.98
N ASP A 346 4.55 -13.34 25.03
CA ASP A 346 5.61 -14.18 25.58
C ASP A 346 6.57 -14.62 24.46
N TRP A 347 7.36 -13.71 23.94
CA TRP A 347 8.25 -13.92 22.79
C TRP A 347 9.49 -14.75 23.19
N THR A 348 9.26 -15.94 23.73
CA THR A 348 10.28 -16.94 24.08
C THR A 348 9.92 -18.26 23.43
N VAL A 349 10.91 -18.95 22.87
CA VAL A 349 10.71 -20.25 22.23
C VAL A 349 10.17 -21.24 23.27
N ASP A 350 9.13 -21.99 22.90
CA ASP A 350 8.49 -22.96 23.78
C ASP A 350 9.40 -24.19 24.01
N PRO A 351 9.92 -24.42 25.23
CA PRO A 351 10.84 -25.53 25.48
C PRO A 351 10.16 -26.90 25.43
N ASP A 352 8.83 -26.97 25.56
CA ASP A 352 8.08 -28.24 25.47
C ASP A 352 7.97 -28.73 24.01
N VAL A 353 7.97 -27.81 23.04
CA VAL A 353 7.95 -28.09 21.60
C VAL A 353 9.35 -28.07 21.00
N TRP A 354 10.18 -27.17 21.47
CA TRP A 354 11.51 -26.89 20.97
C TRP A 354 12.57 -27.06 22.07
N PRO A 355 12.86 -28.28 22.56
CA PRO A 355 13.74 -28.48 23.70
C PRO A 355 15.19 -27.99 23.46
N ASP A 356 15.61 -27.91 22.21
CA ASP A 356 16.92 -27.38 21.80
C ASP A 356 16.81 -25.99 21.14
N GLY A 357 15.71 -25.25 21.40
CA GLY A 357 15.38 -24.01 20.71
C GLY A 357 15.07 -24.24 19.23
N LEU A 358 15.02 -23.16 18.45
CA LEU A 358 14.81 -23.26 16.98
C LEU A 358 16.09 -23.65 16.21
N HIS A 359 17.24 -23.79 16.89
CA HIS A 359 18.53 -24.10 16.27
C HIS A 359 18.52 -25.34 15.35
N PRO A 360 17.87 -26.49 15.70
CA PRO A 360 17.85 -27.64 14.82
C PRO A 360 17.18 -27.34 13.48
N LEU A 361 16.04 -26.59 13.48
CA LEU A 361 15.33 -26.21 12.25
C LEU A 361 16.14 -25.17 11.46
N VAL A 362 16.63 -24.11 12.12
CA VAL A 362 17.44 -23.05 11.49
C VAL A 362 18.66 -23.64 10.80
N LYS A 363 19.40 -24.51 11.52
CA LYS A 363 20.57 -25.22 10.97
C LYS A 363 20.20 -26.02 9.72
N LYS A 364 19.09 -26.77 9.78
CA LYS A 364 18.63 -27.57 8.63
C LYS A 364 18.26 -26.70 7.43
N VAL A 365 17.52 -25.63 7.63
CA VAL A 365 17.15 -24.67 6.58
C VAL A 365 18.40 -24.07 5.92
N ARG A 366 19.39 -23.66 6.73
CA ARG A 366 20.68 -23.14 6.24
C ARG A 366 21.49 -24.18 5.47
N GLU A 367 21.56 -25.43 5.96
CA GLU A 367 22.23 -26.54 5.27
C GLU A 367 21.61 -26.84 3.90
N LEU A 368 20.31 -26.59 3.75
CA LEU A 368 19.58 -26.70 2.49
C LEU A 368 19.75 -25.48 1.56
N GLY A 369 20.50 -24.46 2.00
CA GLY A 369 20.80 -23.26 1.21
C GLY A 369 19.69 -22.21 1.18
N MET A 370 18.72 -22.29 2.09
CA MET A 370 17.64 -21.32 2.23
C MET A 370 17.92 -20.30 3.35
N ALA A 371 17.38 -19.10 3.19
CA ALA A 371 17.27 -18.11 4.25
C ALA A 371 16.18 -18.50 5.27
N MET A 372 16.25 -17.96 6.50
CA MET A 372 15.31 -18.27 7.58
C MET A 372 14.52 -17.04 8.01
N GLY A 373 13.20 -17.16 8.08
CA GLY A 373 12.28 -16.16 8.58
C GLY A 373 11.41 -16.66 9.73
N LEU A 374 10.88 -15.72 10.50
CA LEU A 374 10.03 -15.97 11.66
C LEU A 374 8.82 -15.03 11.66
N TRP A 375 7.65 -15.54 12.04
CA TRP A 375 6.46 -14.74 12.28
C TRP A 375 6.45 -14.17 13.70
N VAL A 376 6.04 -12.90 13.83
CA VAL A 376 5.81 -12.23 15.09
C VAL A 376 4.56 -11.33 15.01
N GLU A 377 3.85 -11.17 16.14
CA GLU A 377 2.74 -10.21 16.30
C GLU A 377 2.98 -9.36 17.56
N PRO A 378 4.03 -8.51 17.56
CA PRO A 378 4.60 -7.99 18.80
C PRO A 378 3.77 -6.89 19.47
N GLU A 379 2.85 -6.27 18.75
CA GLU A 379 1.98 -5.21 19.27
C GLU A 379 0.77 -5.75 20.04
N MET A 380 0.55 -7.09 20.02
CA MET A 380 -0.62 -7.73 20.62
C MET A 380 -0.24 -8.64 21.79
N VAL A 381 -1.20 -8.79 22.72
CA VAL A 381 -1.03 -9.58 23.95
C VAL A 381 -2.29 -10.41 24.18
N ASN A 382 -2.17 -11.70 24.49
CA ASN A 382 -3.29 -12.47 25.01
C ASN A 382 -3.45 -12.21 26.52
N PRO A 383 -4.67 -12.17 27.06
CA PRO A 383 -4.88 -12.20 28.52
C PRO A 383 -4.21 -13.40 29.18
N ASP A 384 -4.19 -14.54 28.48
CA ASP A 384 -3.47 -15.74 28.90
C ASP A 384 -2.05 -15.74 28.30
N SER A 385 -1.22 -14.84 28.85
CA SER A 385 0.22 -14.77 28.64
C SER A 385 0.91 -14.45 29.96
N GLN A 386 2.19 -14.74 30.08
CA GLN A 386 3.00 -14.34 31.21
C GLN A 386 3.11 -12.82 31.32
N LEU A 387 3.34 -12.17 30.17
CA LEU A 387 3.42 -10.71 30.05
C LEU A 387 2.18 -10.01 30.63
N ALA A 388 0.98 -10.43 30.22
CA ALA A 388 -0.26 -9.82 30.69
C ALA A 388 -0.51 -10.02 32.21
N ARG A 389 -0.04 -11.14 32.76
CA ARG A 389 -0.12 -11.42 34.21
C ARG A 389 0.87 -10.61 35.03
N GLU A 390 2.09 -10.43 34.53
CA GLU A 390 3.16 -9.71 35.23
C GLU A 390 3.03 -8.19 35.10
N HIS A 391 2.58 -7.74 33.92
CA HIS A 391 2.50 -6.33 33.55
C HIS A 391 1.12 -5.93 32.99
N PRO A 392 0.05 -6.04 33.81
CA PRO A 392 -1.30 -5.62 33.38
C PRO A 392 -1.40 -4.12 33.12
N ASP A 393 -0.46 -3.33 33.62
CA ASP A 393 -0.30 -1.89 33.41
C ASP A 393 0.35 -1.53 32.08
N TRP A 394 0.86 -2.51 31.31
CA TRP A 394 1.38 -2.31 29.96
C TRP A 394 0.31 -2.50 28.87
N ILE A 395 -0.92 -2.70 29.23
CA ILE A 395 -2.03 -2.85 28.28
C ILE A 395 -2.58 -1.47 27.91
N LEU A 396 -2.67 -1.19 26.61
CA LEU A 396 -3.27 0.04 26.08
C LEU A 396 -4.76 0.08 26.39
N ALA A 397 -5.15 0.73 27.50
CA ALA A 397 -6.49 0.74 28.00
C ALA A 397 -6.77 1.93 28.89
N ALA A 398 -8.05 2.33 29.01
CA ALA A 398 -8.47 3.34 29.96
C ALA A 398 -8.27 2.85 31.41
N PRO A 399 -7.73 3.69 32.34
CA PRO A 399 -7.51 3.31 33.71
C PRO A 399 -8.76 2.75 34.37
N GLY A 400 -8.63 1.56 34.98
CA GLY A 400 -9.72 0.88 35.69
C GLY A 400 -10.79 0.25 34.80
N ARG A 401 -10.59 0.18 33.50
CA ARG A 401 -11.46 -0.52 32.56
C ARG A 401 -10.79 -1.78 31.99
N HIS A 402 -11.58 -2.82 31.79
CA HIS A 402 -11.15 -3.99 31.02
C HIS A 402 -11.44 -3.74 29.53
N PRO A 403 -10.43 -3.66 28.67
CA PRO A 403 -10.64 -3.45 27.25
C PRO A 403 -11.36 -4.65 26.63
N ARG A 404 -12.15 -4.39 25.58
CA ARG A 404 -12.82 -5.46 24.83
C ARG A 404 -11.76 -6.33 24.14
N LEU A 405 -11.96 -7.64 24.19
CA LEU A 405 -11.16 -8.57 23.41
C LEU A 405 -11.63 -8.56 21.94
N GLN A 406 -10.68 -8.63 21.04
CA GLN A 406 -10.90 -8.93 19.64
C GLN A 406 -9.87 -10.00 19.24
N ARG A 407 -10.29 -11.11 18.65
CA ARG A 407 -9.44 -12.28 18.39
C ARG A 407 -8.69 -12.80 19.63
N ASN A 408 -9.33 -12.75 20.80
CA ASN A 408 -8.74 -13.09 22.10
C ASN A 408 -7.51 -12.24 22.48
N GLN A 409 -7.37 -11.05 21.90
CA GLN A 409 -6.19 -10.19 22.05
C GLN A 409 -6.52 -8.88 22.76
N LEU A 410 -5.51 -8.36 23.43
CA LEU A 410 -5.31 -7.00 23.93
C LEU A 410 -4.21 -6.33 23.12
N VAL A 411 -4.00 -5.03 23.30
CA VAL A 411 -2.92 -4.26 22.66
C VAL A 411 -1.86 -3.92 23.72
N LEU A 412 -0.60 -4.14 23.41
CA LEU A 412 0.53 -3.68 24.21
C LEU A 412 0.73 -2.18 24.01
N ASP A 413 0.81 -1.42 25.08
CA ASP A 413 1.03 0.02 25.05
C ASP A 413 2.51 0.33 24.75
N LEU A 414 2.82 0.54 23.48
CA LEU A 414 4.19 0.86 23.04
C LEU A 414 4.61 2.30 23.36
N ALA A 415 3.67 3.17 23.72
CA ALA A 415 4.01 4.49 24.26
C ALA A 415 4.55 4.40 25.70
N ASN A 416 4.29 3.29 26.40
CA ASN A 416 4.91 2.97 27.66
C ASN A 416 6.39 2.58 27.44
N PRO A 417 7.37 3.32 28.03
CA PRO A 417 8.79 3.08 27.75
C PRO A 417 9.30 1.72 28.22
N ASP A 418 8.74 1.14 29.28
CA ASP A 418 9.17 -0.16 29.83
C ASP A 418 8.65 -1.30 28.92
N ALA A 419 7.40 -1.23 28.46
CA ALA A 419 6.83 -2.16 27.50
C ALA A 419 7.58 -2.13 26.16
N TYR A 420 7.91 -0.92 25.68
CA TYR A 420 8.70 -0.71 24.48
C TYR A 420 10.10 -1.34 24.60
N ALA A 421 10.82 -1.04 25.69
CA ALA A 421 12.18 -1.56 25.90
C ALA A 421 12.20 -3.08 26.00
N HIS A 422 11.24 -3.67 26.72
CA HIS A 422 11.08 -5.13 26.83
C HIS A 422 10.87 -5.76 25.46
N LEU A 423 9.96 -5.21 24.66
CA LEU A 423 9.64 -5.77 23.34
C LEU A 423 10.83 -5.67 22.38
N LEU A 424 11.50 -4.52 22.35
CA LEU A 424 12.70 -4.32 21.54
C LEU A 424 13.80 -5.33 21.90
N GLU A 425 14.06 -5.55 23.22
CA GLU A 425 15.05 -6.54 23.69
C GLU A 425 14.69 -7.96 23.24
N ARG A 426 13.40 -8.34 23.30
CA ARG A 426 12.93 -9.66 22.90
C ARG A 426 13.11 -9.89 21.39
N LEU A 427 12.73 -8.92 20.57
CA LEU A 427 12.88 -9.03 19.12
C LEU A 427 14.36 -9.02 18.68
N ASP A 428 15.15 -8.13 19.27
CA ASP A 428 16.60 -8.04 19.04
C ASP A 428 17.30 -9.38 19.36
N HIS A 429 16.95 -9.99 20.53
CA HIS A 429 17.45 -11.29 20.93
C HIS A 429 17.05 -12.40 19.92
N LEU A 430 15.78 -12.47 19.51
CA LEU A 430 15.32 -13.49 18.57
C LEU A 430 16.06 -13.39 17.23
N VAL A 431 16.18 -12.17 16.69
CA VAL A 431 16.87 -11.95 15.41
C VAL A 431 18.34 -12.32 15.53
N GLY A 432 19.02 -11.91 16.63
CA GLY A 432 20.44 -12.19 16.85
C GLY A 432 20.74 -13.65 17.16
N GLU A 433 19.94 -14.30 18.03
CA GLU A 433 20.14 -15.69 18.46
C GLU A 433 20.01 -16.68 17.30
N TYR A 434 19.02 -16.45 16.42
CA TYR A 434 18.75 -17.38 15.30
C TYR A 434 19.28 -16.89 13.96
N ASP A 435 20.00 -15.76 13.92
CA ASP A 435 20.53 -15.13 12.71
C ASP A 435 19.46 -15.06 11.62
N LEU A 436 18.32 -14.43 11.96
CA LEU A 436 17.16 -14.37 11.08
C LEU A 436 17.37 -13.37 9.94
N ASP A 437 16.98 -13.76 8.73
CA ASP A 437 16.98 -12.89 7.54
C ASP A 437 15.69 -12.12 7.36
N TYR A 438 14.58 -12.59 7.98
CA TYR A 438 13.26 -12.13 7.66
C TYR A 438 12.30 -12.23 8.85
N LEU A 439 11.47 -11.19 9.02
CA LEU A 439 10.33 -11.20 9.94
C LEU A 439 9.03 -10.97 9.19
N LYS A 440 8.03 -11.83 9.42
CA LYS A 440 6.64 -11.55 9.09
C LYS A 440 6.01 -10.89 10.31
N TRP A 441 5.85 -9.56 10.24
CA TRP A 441 5.30 -8.74 11.32
C TRP A 441 3.80 -8.57 11.15
N ASP A 442 3.03 -9.20 12.01
CA ASP A 442 1.58 -9.19 11.98
C ASP A 442 0.95 -8.22 12.98
N HIS A 443 -0.31 -7.88 12.76
CA HIS A 443 -1.10 -6.99 13.59
C HIS A 443 -2.60 -7.32 13.41
N ASN A 444 -3.13 -8.27 14.17
CA ASN A 444 -4.41 -8.90 13.89
C ASN A 444 -5.62 -8.27 14.59
N ARG A 445 -5.40 -7.30 15.47
CA ARG A 445 -6.46 -6.63 16.20
C ARG A 445 -6.56 -5.15 15.82
N ASP A 446 -7.78 -4.59 15.84
CA ASP A 446 -8.00 -3.15 15.78
C ASP A 446 -7.70 -2.50 17.14
N LEU A 447 -7.20 -1.27 17.16
CA LEU A 447 -6.99 -0.48 18.38
C LEU A 447 -8.32 0.14 18.84
N ILE A 448 -9.15 -0.67 19.46
CA ILE A 448 -10.43 -0.24 20.00
C ILE A 448 -10.20 0.27 21.43
N GLU A 449 -10.75 1.44 21.77
CA GLU A 449 -10.57 2.10 23.06
C GLU A 449 -9.09 2.32 23.43
N ALA A 450 -8.26 2.70 22.45
CA ALA A 450 -6.85 2.97 22.66
C ALA A 450 -6.67 4.20 23.56
N VAL A 451 -6.20 3.98 24.79
CA VAL A 451 -5.98 5.03 25.78
C VAL A 451 -4.62 4.83 26.44
N HIS A 452 -3.76 5.85 26.34
CA HIS A 452 -2.49 5.97 27.02
C HIS A 452 -2.59 7.11 28.04
N ASP A 453 -2.25 6.85 29.31
CA ASP A 453 -2.29 7.84 30.42
C ASP A 453 -3.59 8.66 30.51
N GLY A 454 -4.73 8.01 30.20
CA GLY A 454 -6.05 8.64 30.28
C GLY A 454 -6.43 9.49 29.07
N HIS A 455 -5.58 9.58 28.05
CA HIS A 455 -5.80 10.28 26.78
C HIS A 455 -5.94 9.29 25.61
N ALA A 456 -6.53 9.74 24.49
CA ALA A 456 -6.47 8.97 23.25
C ALA A 456 -5.00 8.71 22.87
N GLY A 457 -4.68 7.47 22.43
CA GLY A 457 -3.30 7.01 22.32
C GLY A 457 -2.96 6.34 20.99
N VAL A 458 -3.73 6.55 19.91
CA VAL A 458 -3.44 5.97 18.60
C VAL A 458 -2.21 6.62 17.95
N HIS A 459 -2.06 7.92 18.10
CA HIS A 459 -0.92 8.68 17.58
C HIS A 459 0.41 8.16 18.14
N ASP A 460 0.52 8.17 19.47
CA ASP A 460 1.75 7.77 20.17
C ASP A 460 2.06 6.28 19.95
N GLN A 461 1.04 5.42 19.94
CA GLN A 461 1.17 3.99 19.62
C GLN A 461 1.75 3.81 18.21
N THR A 462 1.24 4.54 17.21
CA THR A 462 1.72 4.46 15.82
C THR A 462 3.16 4.92 15.69
N LEU A 463 3.52 6.04 16.33
CA LEU A 463 4.90 6.54 16.36
C LEU A 463 5.86 5.58 17.06
N ALA A 464 5.40 4.97 18.17
CA ALA A 464 6.20 3.98 18.90
C ALA A 464 6.44 2.71 18.07
N ALA A 465 5.42 2.21 17.35
CA ALA A 465 5.57 1.10 16.42
C ALA A 465 6.56 1.42 15.29
N TYR A 466 6.50 2.63 14.75
CA TYR A 466 7.47 3.07 13.73
C TYR A 466 8.90 3.10 14.30
N ARG A 467 9.08 3.69 15.47
CA ARG A 467 10.39 3.74 16.14
C ARG A 467 10.94 2.33 16.41
N LEU A 468 10.09 1.39 16.83
CA LEU A 468 10.49 0.01 17.10
C LEU A 468 11.01 -0.67 15.82
N LEU A 469 10.32 -0.50 14.70
CA LEU A 469 10.77 -1.02 13.40
C LEU A 469 12.07 -0.35 12.94
N ASP A 470 12.19 0.96 13.08
CA ASP A 470 13.38 1.72 12.70
C ASP A 470 14.60 1.27 13.53
N GLU A 471 14.48 1.16 14.87
CA GLU A 471 15.55 0.71 15.77
C GLU A 471 15.96 -0.76 15.51
N LEU A 472 14.99 -1.64 15.25
CA LEU A 472 15.29 -3.04 14.93
C LEU A 472 16.08 -3.15 13.63
N ARG A 473 15.72 -2.37 12.60
CA ARG A 473 16.46 -2.33 11.32
C ARG A 473 17.84 -1.69 11.45
N GLU A 474 18.01 -0.71 12.33
CA GLU A 474 19.34 -0.14 12.62
C GLU A 474 20.28 -1.17 13.28
N ARG A 475 19.75 -2.02 14.17
CA ARG A 475 20.51 -3.12 14.80
C ARG A 475 20.80 -4.27 13.84
N HIS A 476 19.86 -4.55 12.94
CA HIS A 476 19.92 -5.67 11.99
C HIS A 476 19.70 -5.18 10.53
N PRO A 477 20.68 -4.51 9.91
CA PRO A 477 20.51 -3.90 8.58
C PRO A 477 20.23 -4.89 7.43
N HIS A 478 20.48 -6.18 7.65
CA HIS A 478 20.20 -7.25 6.67
C HIS A 478 18.77 -7.80 6.78
N LEU A 479 18.08 -7.50 7.88
CA LEU A 479 16.75 -8.01 8.17
C LEU A 479 15.71 -7.42 7.20
N GLU A 480 14.99 -8.27 6.48
CA GLU A 480 13.80 -7.88 5.73
C GLU A 480 12.54 -8.06 6.59
N ILE A 481 11.61 -7.12 6.50
CA ILE A 481 10.36 -7.16 7.26
C ILE A 481 9.17 -7.12 6.32
N GLU A 482 8.28 -8.10 6.46
CA GLU A 482 6.95 -8.10 5.83
C GLU A 482 5.91 -7.49 6.77
N SER A 483 5.15 -6.50 6.29
CA SER A 483 3.96 -6.01 7.00
C SER A 483 2.77 -6.90 6.68
N CYS A 484 2.24 -7.56 7.70
CA CYS A 484 0.94 -8.23 7.72
C CYS A 484 0.04 -7.52 8.73
N SER A 485 -1.27 -7.47 8.49
CA SER A 485 -2.21 -6.95 9.47
C SER A 485 -3.59 -7.57 9.27
N GLY A 486 -3.78 -8.77 9.82
CA GLY A 486 -4.96 -9.56 9.49
C GLY A 486 -5.09 -9.66 7.95
N GLY A 487 -4.08 -10.16 7.30
CA GLY A 487 -3.93 -10.06 5.85
C GLY A 487 -3.57 -8.66 5.37
N GLY A 488 -4.40 -8.10 4.52
CA GLY A 488 -4.12 -6.90 3.74
C GLY A 488 -4.56 -5.57 4.33
N ALA A 489 -4.69 -5.43 5.65
CA ALA A 489 -4.73 -4.12 6.31
C ALA A 489 -3.32 -3.54 6.48
N ARG A 490 -3.22 -2.32 7.00
CA ARG A 490 -1.96 -1.59 7.24
C ARG A 490 -1.04 -1.57 6.01
N ILE A 491 -1.63 -1.24 4.86
CA ILE A 491 -0.91 -1.03 3.60
C ILE A 491 -0.93 0.46 3.27
N ASP A 492 0.14 1.14 3.66
CA ASP A 492 0.36 2.57 3.44
C ASP A 492 1.86 2.88 3.34
N TYR A 493 2.18 4.11 2.92
CA TYR A 493 3.59 4.50 2.72
C TYR A 493 4.33 4.76 4.04
N GLY A 494 3.63 4.90 5.17
CA GLY A 494 4.24 5.02 6.50
C GLY A 494 4.89 3.70 6.94
N ILE A 495 4.14 2.59 6.88
CA ILE A 495 4.70 1.25 7.17
C ILE A 495 5.72 0.83 6.13
N LEU A 496 5.47 1.11 4.85
CA LEU A 496 6.39 0.78 3.76
C LEU A 496 7.70 1.56 3.77
N ALA A 497 7.81 2.65 4.51
CA ALA A 497 9.09 3.30 4.76
C ALA A 497 10.03 2.42 5.60
N ARG A 498 9.48 1.44 6.32
CA ARG A 498 10.12 0.59 7.34
C ARG A 498 10.08 -0.90 7.04
N THR A 499 9.33 -1.29 6.00
CA THR A 499 9.15 -2.69 5.61
C THR A 499 9.46 -2.90 4.14
N ASP A 500 9.75 -4.14 3.76
CA ASP A 500 10.27 -4.49 2.44
C ASP A 500 9.21 -5.16 1.56
N ARG A 501 8.06 -5.51 2.16
CA ARG A 501 6.97 -6.18 1.49
C ARG A 501 5.69 -6.08 2.35
N VAL A 502 4.53 -6.25 1.73
CA VAL A 502 3.24 -6.40 2.40
C VAL A 502 2.60 -7.74 2.08
N TRP A 503 1.89 -8.31 3.05
CA TRP A 503 0.96 -9.41 2.80
C TRP A 503 -0.39 -8.84 2.36
N ALA A 504 -0.80 -9.13 1.13
CA ALA A 504 -1.96 -8.45 0.54
C ALA A 504 -3.31 -9.00 1.02
N SER A 505 -3.35 -10.26 1.48
CA SER A 505 -4.53 -10.96 2.03
C SER A 505 -4.15 -12.31 2.62
N ASP A 506 -4.86 -12.75 3.66
CA ASP A 506 -4.74 -14.11 4.19
C ASP A 506 -5.41 -15.16 3.31
N THR A 507 -6.23 -14.77 2.35
CA THR A 507 -6.78 -15.75 1.41
C THR A 507 -5.76 -16.13 0.33
N ASN A 508 -5.54 -17.43 0.14
CA ASN A 508 -4.80 -17.99 -0.99
C ASN A 508 -5.74 -18.56 -2.07
N ASP A 509 -7.05 -18.28 -1.99
CA ASP A 509 -7.98 -18.54 -3.09
C ASP A 509 -7.57 -17.74 -4.32
N ALA A 510 -7.10 -18.41 -5.36
CA ALA A 510 -6.55 -17.78 -6.55
C ALA A 510 -7.56 -16.85 -7.25
N LEU A 511 -8.88 -17.16 -7.21
CA LEU A 511 -9.89 -16.30 -7.82
C LEU A 511 -10.10 -15.01 -7.01
N GLN A 512 -10.09 -15.07 -5.68
CA GLN A 512 -10.12 -13.89 -4.81
C GLN A 512 -8.85 -13.05 -4.99
N ARG A 513 -7.71 -13.70 -5.05
CA ARG A 513 -6.39 -13.04 -5.22
C ARG A 513 -6.28 -12.27 -6.54
N GLN A 514 -6.94 -12.70 -7.62
CA GLN A 514 -6.98 -11.92 -8.86
C GLN A 514 -7.46 -10.48 -8.59
N ALA A 515 -8.61 -10.34 -7.89
CA ALA A 515 -9.16 -9.03 -7.56
C ALA A 515 -8.27 -8.26 -6.56
N ILE A 516 -7.88 -8.91 -5.45
CA ILE A 516 -7.09 -8.28 -4.39
C ILE A 516 -5.77 -7.74 -4.94
N GLN A 517 -5.05 -8.54 -5.75
CA GLN A 517 -3.78 -8.12 -6.34
C GLN A 517 -3.95 -7.03 -7.41
N ARG A 518 -5.05 -7.10 -8.20
CA ARG A 518 -5.36 -6.06 -9.18
C ARG A 518 -5.44 -4.68 -8.53
N TRP A 519 -6.16 -4.56 -7.44
CA TRP A 519 -6.40 -3.28 -6.79
C TRP A 519 -5.29 -2.88 -5.81
N THR A 520 -4.60 -3.83 -5.17
CA THR A 520 -3.37 -3.54 -4.40
C THR A 520 -2.30 -2.93 -5.30
N GLY A 521 -2.18 -3.45 -6.51
CA GLY A 521 -1.21 -2.99 -7.50
C GLY A 521 -1.48 -1.62 -8.11
N LEU A 522 -2.53 -0.89 -7.71
CA LEU A 522 -2.62 0.54 -8.00
C LEU A 522 -1.65 1.36 -7.15
N LEU A 523 -1.50 0.99 -5.89
CA LEU A 523 -0.64 1.69 -4.95
C LEU A 523 0.80 1.15 -4.96
N LEU A 524 0.96 -0.17 -5.09
CA LEU A 524 2.22 -0.87 -4.87
C LEU A 524 2.73 -1.58 -6.13
N PRO A 525 4.05 -1.53 -6.40
CA PRO A 525 4.67 -2.34 -7.44
C PRO A 525 4.71 -3.83 -7.05
N PRO A 526 4.78 -4.73 -8.05
CA PRO A 526 4.71 -6.18 -7.82
C PRO A 526 5.70 -6.72 -6.79
N GLU A 527 6.92 -6.23 -6.77
CA GLU A 527 8.00 -6.66 -5.86
C GLU A 527 7.72 -6.41 -4.38
N LEU A 528 6.74 -5.56 -4.06
CA LEU A 528 6.33 -5.27 -2.68
C LEU A 528 5.05 -6.00 -2.26
N ILE A 529 4.44 -6.82 -3.11
CA ILE A 529 3.17 -7.49 -2.85
C ILE A 529 3.41 -8.99 -2.70
N GLY A 530 3.17 -9.55 -1.52
CA GLY A 530 3.23 -11.00 -1.29
C GLY A 530 2.09 -11.75 -1.98
N SER A 531 2.42 -12.81 -2.72
CA SER A 531 1.44 -13.69 -3.35
C SER A 531 1.91 -15.13 -3.32
N HIS A 532 1.15 -15.99 -2.66
CA HIS A 532 1.52 -17.39 -2.47
C HIS A 532 0.58 -18.34 -3.25
N VAL A 533 1.16 -19.44 -3.71
CA VAL A 533 0.42 -20.60 -4.21
C VAL A 533 -0.05 -21.40 -3.00
N GLY A 534 -1.36 -21.44 -2.78
CA GLY A 534 -1.99 -22.27 -1.76
C GLY A 534 -2.35 -23.67 -2.27
N ALA A 535 -2.98 -24.50 -1.42
CA ALA A 535 -3.50 -25.83 -1.76
C ALA A 535 -4.58 -25.76 -2.87
N ASP A 536 -4.93 -26.90 -3.46
CA ASP A 536 -6.00 -27.03 -4.46
C ASP A 536 -7.34 -26.54 -3.93
N ARG A 537 -7.64 -26.86 -2.66
CA ARG A 537 -8.78 -26.36 -1.89
C ARG A 537 -8.31 -25.23 -0.99
N ALA A 538 -8.67 -24.00 -1.34
CA ALA A 538 -8.35 -22.83 -0.53
C ALA A 538 -8.95 -22.93 0.89
N HIS A 539 -8.12 -22.76 1.92
CA HIS A 539 -8.52 -22.98 3.32
C HIS A 539 -9.64 -22.05 3.78
N ILE A 540 -9.62 -20.78 3.35
CA ILE A 540 -10.61 -19.78 3.79
C ILE A 540 -11.96 -19.94 3.08
N THR A 541 -11.95 -20.17 1.76
CA THR A 541 -13.17 -20.16 0.94
C THR A 541 -13.71 -21.56 0.66
N GLY A 542 -12.88 -22.59 0.79
CA GLY A 542 -13.18 -23.95 0.38
C GLY A 542 -13.29 -24.15 -1.15
N ARG A 543 -12.98 -23.12 -1.95
CA ARG A 543 -12.95 -23.20 -3.41
C ARG A 543 -11.81 -24.09 -3.88
N VAL A 544 -12.10 -24.91 -4.89
CA VAL A 544 -11.09 -25.72 -5.57
C VAL A 544 -10.72 -25.03 -6.88
N ALA A 545 -9.41 -24.86 -7.12
CA ALA A 545 -8.85 -24.32 -8.35
C ALA A 545 -7.72 -25.22 -8.85
N ASP A 546 -7.59 -25.33 -10.18
CA ASP A 546 -6.50 -26.09 -10.77
C ASP A 546 -5.13 -25.46 -10.52
N LEU A 547 -4.08 -26.27 -10.57
CA LEU A 547 -2.73 -25.80 -10.32
C LEU A 547 -2.29 -24.69 -11.30
N PRO A 548 -2.51 -24.81 -12.63
CA PRO A 548 -2.15 -23.76 -13.58
C PRO A 548 -2.75 -22.38 -13.25
N PHE A 549 -4.00 -22.31 -12.80
CA PHE A 549 -4.64 -21.06 -12.40
C PHE A 549 -4.03 -20.47 -11.14
N ARG A 550 -3.73 -21.31 -10.12
CA ARG A 550 -3.03 -20.89 -8.89
C ARG A 550 -1.65 -20.34 -9.19
N LEU A 551 -0.88 -21.04 -10.05
CA LEU A 551 0.46 -20.62 -10.50
C LEU A 551 0.43 -19.30 -11.27
N ALA A 552 -0.48 -19.16 -12.23
CA ALA A 552 -0.66 -17.94 -13.02
C ALA A 552 -1.01 -16.73 -12.13
N THR A 553 -1.85 -16.93 -11.10
CA THR A 553 -2.25 -15.87 -10.17
C THR A 553 -1.09 -15.39 -9.30
N ALA A 554 -0.27 -16.31 -8.79
CA ALA A 554 0.84 -15.99 -7.89
C ALA A 554 2.08 -15.41 -8.60
N LEU A 555 2.19 -15.55 -9.92
CA LEU A 555 3.38 -15.16 -10.69
C LEU A 555 3.68 -13.65 -10.66
N PHE A 556 2.62 -12.79 -10.69
CA PHE A 556 2.74 -11.34 -10.96
C PHE A 556 2.95 -10.49 -9.69
N ALA A 557 3.68 -11.03 -8.72
CA ALA A 557 3.99 -10.38 -7.46
C ALA A 557 5.31 -10.92 -6.87
N HIS A 558 5.60 -10.67 -5.59
CA HIS A 558 6.66 -11.37 -4.87
C HIS A 558 6.15 -12.77 -4.50
N ALA A 559 6.55 -13.74 -5.29
CA ALA A 559 6.01 -15.09 -5.30
C ALA A 559 6.44 -15.94 -4.10
N GLY A 560 5.55 -16.82 -3.66
CA GLY A 560 5.81 -17.80 -2.62
C GLY A 560 4.83 -18.98 -2.66
N ILE A 561 4.93 -19.83 -1.68
CA ILE A 561 4.11 -21.02 -1.46
C ILE A 561 3.62 -21.01 -0.01
N GLU A 562 2.35 -21.35 0.19
CA GLU A 562 1.75 -21.55 1.51
C GLU A 562 0.85 -22.78 1.44
N TRP A 563 1.48 -23.94 1.44
CA TRP A 563 0.86 -25.23 1.20
C TRP A 563 1.73 -26.34 1.81
N ASP A 564 1.13 -27.40 2.34
CA ASP A 564 1.86 -28.61 2.71
C ASP A 564 2.27 -29.39 1.45
N ILE A 565 3.41 -29.00 0.89
CA ILE A 565 3.94 -29.59 -0.34
C ILE A 565 4.51 -31.00 -0.14
N THR A 566 4.58 -31.53 1.09
CA THR A 566 4.96 -32.92 1.35
C THR A 566 3.86 -33.89 0.90
N THR A 567 2.64 -33.41 0.77
CA THR A 567 1.47 -34.17 0.30
C THR A 567 1.29 -34.14 -1.21
N CYS A 568 2.09 -33.36 -1.94
CA CYS A 568 2.00 -33.20 -3.38
C CYS A 568 2.43 -34.47 -4.12
N THR A 569 1.80 -34.71 -5.27
CA THR A 569 2.26 -35.69 -6.25
C THR A 569 3.57 -35.24 -6.91
N GLU A 570 4.33 -36.16 -7.49
CA GLU A 570 5.54 -35.80 -8.24
C GLU A 570 5.24 -34.89 -9.46
N GLU A 571 4.04 -35.00 -10.05
CA GLU A 571 3.60 -34.12 -11.14
C GLU A 571 3.39 -32.69 -10.65
N GLU A 572 2.79 -32.50 -9.48
CA GLU A 572 2.60 -31.18 -8.86
C GLU A 572 3.95 -30.57 -8.44
N LEU A 573 4.84 -31.35 -7.85
CA LEU A 573 6.20 -30.89 -7.49
C LEU A 573 6.99 -30.50 -8.73
N HIS A 574 6.87 -31.23 -9.83
CA HIS A 574 7.50 -30.87 -11.10
C HIS A 574 6.92 -29.58 -11.66
N ALA A 575 5.60 -29.37 -11.59
CA ALA A 575 4.95 -28.13 -12.03
C ALA A 575 5.36 -26.93 -11.15
N LEU A 576 5.47 -27.12 -9.83
CA LEU A 576 5.97 -26.08 -8.90
C LEU A 576 7.43 -25.72 -9.21
N THR A 577 8.28 -26.72 -9.48
CA THR A 577 9.68 -26.48 -9.87
C THR A 577 9.78 -25.66 -11.15
N ALA A 578 9.04 -26.06 -12.19
CA ALA A 578 9.00 -25.33 -13.46
C ALA A 578 8.51 -23.88 -13.27
N TRP A 579 7.47 -23.69 -12.46
CA TRP A 579 6.95 -22.37 -12.14
C TRP A 579 7.96 -21.50 -11.37
N ILE A 580 8.69 -22.07 -10.39
CA ILE A 580 9.75 -21.35 -9.68
C ILE A 580 10.86 -20.94 -10.64
N ASP A 581 11.25 -21.80 -11.57
CA ASP A 581 12.23 -21.47 -12.61
C ASP A 581 11.73 -20.33 -13.51
N ALA A 582 10.46 -20.38 -13.93
CA ALA A 582 9.81 -19.29 -14.68
C ALA A 582 9.83 -17.99 -13.87
N TYR A 583 9.44 -18.02 -12.59
CA TYR A 583 9.47 -16.84 -11.74
C TYR A 583 10.89 -16.27 -11.61
N LYS A 584 11.90 -17.10 -11.34
CA LYS A 584 13.30 -16.66 -11.24
C LYS A 584 13.81 -16.03 -12.53
N ARG A 585 13.38 -16.54 -13.68
CA ARG A 585 13.70 -15.99 -15.00
C ARG A 585 12.96 -14.67 -15.27
N LEU A 586 11.69 -14.59 -14.88
CA LEU A 586 10.81 -13.44 -15.17
C LEU A 586 10.85 -12.35 -14.08
N ARG A 587 11.28 -12.66 -12.85
CA ARG A 587 11.25 -11.69 -11.74
C ARG A 587 12.01 -10.38 -12.03
N PRO A 588 13.13 -10.34 -12.81
CA PRO A 588 13.73 -9.06 -13.17
C PRO A 588 12.78 -8.18 -14.00
N LEU A 589 12.01 -8.77 -14.93
CA LEU A 589 10.98 -8.07 -15.68
C LEU A 589 9.81 -7.65 -14.76
N ILE A 590 9.26 -8.59 -13.99
CA ILE A 590 8.10 -8.36 -13.13
C ILE A 590 8.36 -7.26 -12.11
N HIS A 591 9.57 -7.21 -11.53
CA HIS A 591 9.94 -6.31 -10.44
C HIS A 591 10.48 -4.95 -10.89
N THR A 592 10.78 -4.77 -12.16
CA THR A 592 11.29 -3.47 -12.68
C THR A 592 10.44 -2.92 -13.81
N GLY A 593 9.60 -3.73 -14.40
CA GLY A 593 8.73 -3.35 -15.51
C GLY A 593 7.55 -2.48 -15.08
N ARG A 594 6.79 -2.06 -16.08
CA ARG A 594 5.53 -1.33 -15.92
C ARG A 594 4.38 -2.33 -15.90
N ARG A 595 3.61 -2.33 -14.84
CA ARG A 595 2.36 -3.07 -14.79
C ARG A 595 1.34 -2.48 -15.74
N VAL A 596 0.58 -3.33 -16.43
CA VAL A 596 -0.44 -2.94 -17.39
C VAL A 596 -1.70 -3.80 -17.22
N ASN A 597 -2.88 -3.18 -17.38
CA ASN A 597 -4.17 -3.84 -17.34
C ASN A 597 -4.99 -3.39 -18.54
N ALA A 598 -5.54 -4.33 -19.32
CA ALA A 598 -6.43 -3.97 -20.40
C ALA A 598 -7.83 -3.62 -19.87
N ASP A 599 -8.43 -2.59 -20.45
CA ASP A 599 -9.85 -2.28 -20.28
C ASP A 599 -10.68 -3.26 -21.13
N ARG A 600 -11.26 -4.27 -20.46
CA ARG A 600 -12.07 -5.30 -21.13
C ARG A 600 -13.51 -4.83 -21.31
N PRO A 601 -14.19 -5.22 -22.41
CA PRO A 601 -15.60 -4.88 -22.62
C PRO A 601 -16.57 -5.55 -21.66
N ASP A 602 -16.14 -6.61 -20.97
CA ASP A 602 -16.88 -7.30 -19.92
C ASP A 602 -16.05 -7.45 -18.62
N SER A 603 -16.71 -7.77 -17.53
CA SER A 603 -16.08 -8.05 -16.23
C SER A 603 -15.73 -9.52 -16.03
N ALA A 604 -16.14 -10.40 -16.93
CA ALA A 604 -15.99 -11.85 -16.78
C ALA A 604 -14.55 -12.33 -16.99
N SER A 605 -13.73 -11.52 -17.63
CA SER A 605 -12.34 -11.86 -17.91
C SER A 605 -11.40 -10.67 -17.70
N TRP A 606 -10.16 -10.96 -17.29
CA TRP A 606 -9.11 -9.97 -17.15
C TRP A 606 -7.89 -10.31 -18.00
N LEU A 607 -7.28 -9.26 -18.52
CA LEU A 607 -5.99 -9.32 -19.19
C LEU A 607 -5.09 -8.29 -18.51
N HIS A 608 -4.01 -8.76 -17.93
CA HIS A 608 -3.00 -7.90 -17.30
C HIS A 608 -1.61 -8.47 -17.52
N GLY A 609 -0.59 -7.67 -17.25
CA GLY A 609 0.79 -8.11 -17.40
C GLY A 609 1.79 -7.09 -16.87
N VAL A 610 3.05 -7.38 -17.16
CA VAL A 610 4.16 -6.46 -16.94
C VAL A 610 4.96 -6.34 -18.22
N VAL A 611 5.25 -5.10 -18.61
CA VAL A 611 6.04 -4.77 -19.80
C VAL A 611 7.32 -4.08 -19.36
N ALA A 612 8.45 -4.48 -19.95
CA ALA A 612 9.75 -3.86 -19.69
C ALA A 612 9.74 -2.36 -19.98
N GLN A 613 10.58 -1.59 -19.31
CA GLN A 613 10.67 -0.13 -19.50
C GLN A 613 11.03 0.26 -20.93
N ASP A 614 11.82 -0.57 -21.62
CA ASP A 614 12.18 -0.41 -23.03
C ASP A 614 11.11 -0.94 -24.00
N ARG A 615 10.01 -1.49 -23.48
CA ARG A 615 8.89 -2.09 -24.22
C ARG A 615 9.25 -3.28 -25.11
N ARG A 616 10.44 -3.87 -24.97
CA ARG A 616 10.89 -4.97 -25.83
C ARG A 616 10.46 -6.35 -25.36
N HIS A 617 10.09 -6.50 -24.09
CA HIS A 617 9.63 -7.75 -23.50
C HIS A 617 8.45 -7.50 -22.58
N GLY A 618 7.47 -8.38 -22.61
CA GLY A 618 6.32 -8.36 -21.71
C GLY A 618 5.86 -9.77 -21.38
N VAL A 619 5.34 -9.96 -20.17
CA VAL A 619 4.64 -11.16 -19.74
C VAL A 619 3.22 -10.79 -19.34
N PHE A 620 2.25 -11.56 -19.85
CA PHE A 620 0.82 -11.30 -19.67
C PHE A 620 0.10 -12.54 -19.16
N THR A 621 -1.01 -12.33 -18.47
CA THR A 621 -2.00 -13.37 -18.16
C THR A 621 -3.37 -12.94 -18.64
N TYR A 622 -4.05 -13.86 -19.30
CA TYR A 622 -5.49 -13.79 -19.57
C TYR A 622 -6.18 -14.76 -18.64
N ALA A 623 -7.05 -14.25 -17.77
CA ALA A 623 -7.77 -15.02 -16.75
C ALA A 623 -9.28 -14.89 -16.94
N GLN A 624 -9.98 -16.02 -16.98
CA GLN A 624 -11.44 -16.08 -16.95
C GLN A 624 -11.90 -16.19 -15.51
N LEU A 625 -12.71 -15.24 -15.05
CA LEU A 625 -13.17 -15.15 -13.68
C LEU A 625 -14.59 -15.67 -13.51
N GLU A 626 -15.44 -15.42 -14.48
CA GLU A 626 -16.86 -15.77 -14.49
C GLU A 626 -17.26 -16.29 -15.87
N VAL A 627 -18.47 -16.85 -16.00
CA VAL A 627 -19.03 -17.21 -17.29
C VAL A 627 -19.40 -15.95 -18.06
N GLY A 628 -18.80 -15.77 -19.26
CA GLY A 628 -19.14 -14.66 -20.15
C GLY A 628 -20.55 -14.82 -20.73
N VAL A 629 -21.16 -13.70 -21.10
CA VAL A 629 -22.50 -13.70 -21.75
C VAL A 629 -22.42 -13.94 -23.25
N ASP A 630 -21.28 -13.64 -23.88
CA ASP A 630 -21.06 -13.85 -25.32
C ASP A 630 -20.59 -15.26 -25.63
N SER A 631 -21.02 -15.79 -26.75
CA SER A 631 -20.62 -17.13 -27.22
C SER A 631 -19.15 -17.20 -27.70
N THR A 632 -18.52 -16.05 -27.89
CA THR A 632 -17.09 -15.93 -28.24
C THR A 632 -16.45 -14.88 -27.31
N PRO A 633 -15.30 -15.21 -26.68
CA PRO A 633 -14.64 -14.24 -25.81
C PRO A 633 -14.10 -13.04 -26.61
N PRO A 634 -14.16 -11.83 -26.07
CA PRO A 634 -13.59 -10.64 -26.70
C PRO A 634 -12.08 -10.81 -26.95
N ARG A 635 -11.57 -10.22 -28.04
CA ARG A 635 -10.14 -10.27 -28.39
C ARG A 635 -9.27 -9.68 -27.29
N LEU A 636 -8.01 -10.14 -27.24
CA LEU A 636 -7.01 -9.68 -26.26
C LEU A 636 -6.22 -8.52 -26.88
N HIS A 637 -6.54 -7.30 -26.49
CA HIS A 637 -5.79 -6.09 -26.83
C HIS A 637 -4.68 -5.89 -25.82
N LEU A 638 -3.41 -5.91 -26.27
CA LEU A 638 -2.25 -5.85 -25.35
C LEU A 638 -1.79 -4.42 -25.16
N PRO A 639 -1.93 -3.86 -23.93
CA PRO A 639 -1.47 -2.52 -23.61
C PRO A 639 0.05 -2.44 -23.42
N GLY A 640 0.61 -1.24 -23.53
CA GLY A 640 1.96 -0.91 -23.08
C GLY A 640 3.10 -1.26 -24.03
N LEU A 641 2.83 -1.95 -25.15
CA LEU A 641 3.84 -2.32 -26.14
C LEU A 641 4.23 -1.13 -27.04
N ASP A 642 5.40 -1.22 -27.69
CA ASP A 642 5.81 -0.27 -28.71
C ASP A 642 5.01 -0.52 -30.01
N PRO A 643 4.22 0.44 -30.50
CA PRO A 643 3.40 0.25 -31.69
C PRO A 643 4.20 -0.08 -32.96
N ASP A 644 5.43 0.38 -33.05
CA ASP A 644 6.29 0.24 -34.22
C ASP A 644 7.15 -1.04 -34.24
N ALA A 645 7.28 -1.71 -33.07
CA ALA A 645 8.02 -2.96 -32.97
C ALA A 645 7.18 -4.16 -33.41
N VAL A 646 7.86 -5.20 -33.93
CA VAL A 646 7.27 -6.50 -34.21
C VAL A 646 7.57 -7.46 -33.07
N TYR A 647 6.54 -8.13 -32.57
CA TYR A 647 6.64 -9.06 -31.45
C TYR A 647 6.33 -10.48 -31.86
N THR A 648 7.09 -11.41 -31.31
CA THR A 648 6.72 -12.81 -31.23
C THR A 648 5.93 -13.04 -29.96
N VAL A 649 4.75 -13.66 -30.09
CA VAL A 649 3.86 -14.03 -28.97
C VAL A 649 3.85 -15.55 -28.83
N SER A 650 4.10 -16.05 -27.62
CA SER A 650 4.09 -17.48 -27.30
C SER A 650 3.60 -17.74 -25.87
N PRO A 651 2.95 -18.88 -25.58
CA PRO A 651 2.68 -19.30 -24.21
C PRO A 651 3.95 -19.38 -23.37
N CYS A 652 3.86 -19.09 -22.08
CA CYS A 652 4.94 -19.36 -21.13
C CYS A 652 5.11 -20.89 -20.98
N PRO A 653 6.24 -21.48 -21.38
CA PRO A 653 6.35 -22.93 -21.50
C PRO A 653 6.34 -23.66 -20.15
N GLU A 654 6.71 -22.97 -19.07
CA GLU A 654 6.80 -23.53 -17.72
C GLU A 654 5.45 -23.59 -17.00
N ILE A 655 4.40 -22.96 -17.53
CA ILE A 655 3.06 -22.95 -16.95
C ILE A 655 2.12 -23.69 -17.89
N ALA A 656 1.58 -24.80 -17.42
CA ALA A 656 0.71 -25.65 -18.22
C ALA A 656 -0.53 -24.90 -18.71
N LEU A 657 -0.90 -25.14 -19.97
CA LEU A 657 -2.16 -24.66 -20.51
C LEU A 657 -3.34 -25.41 -19.89
N PRO A 658 -4.51 -24.77 -19.72
CA PRO A 658 -5.71 -25.45 -19.25
C PRO A 658 -6.04 -26.68 -20.09
N HIS A 659 -6.52 -27.75 -19.43
CA HIS A 659 -6.90 -29.02 -20.04
C HIS A 659 -8.24 -28.90 -20.78
N SER A 660 -8.32 -28.02 -21.78
CA SER A 660 -9.52 -27.83 -22.58
C SER A 660 -9.18 -27.84 -24.07
N ASP A 661 -9.85 -28.71 -24.84
CA ASP A 661 -9.71 -28.69 -26.30
C ASP A 661 -10.22 -27.39 -26.92
N LEU A 662 -11.12 -26.68 -26.24
CA LEU A 662 -11.62 -25.38 -26.64
C LEU A 662 -10.58 -24.28 -26.43
N ALA A 663 -9.82 -24.33 -25.32
CA ALA A 663 -8.73 -23.38 -25.07
C ALA A 663 -7.70 -23.41 -26.20
N ARG A 664 -7.39 -24.60 -26.73
CA ARG A 664 -6.40 -24.82 -27.78
C ARG A 664 -6.83 -24.32 -29.17
N ARG A 665 -8.07 -23.82 -29.34
CA ARG A 665 -8.54 -23.24 -30.60
C ARG A 665 -7.94 -21.88 -30.95
N ALA A 666 -7.26 -21.21 -29.99
CA ALA A 666 -6.49 -20.02 -30.31
C ALA A 666 -5.15 -20.43 -30.95
N PRO A 667 -4.90 -20.10 -32.24
CA PRO A 667 -3.77 -20.65 -33.01
C PRO A 667 -2.40 -20.36 -32.39
N TRP A 668 -2.26 -19.21 -31.74
CA TRP A 668 -1.01 -18.75 -31.13
C TRP A 668 -0.61 -19.57 -29.87
N LEU A 669 -1.53 -20.37 -29.31
CA LEU A 669 -1.19 -21.31 -28.24
C LEU A 669 -0.47 -22.57 -28.76
N ALA A 670 -0.68 -22.92 -30.03
CA ALA A 670 -0.03 -24.07 -30.64
C ALA A 670 1.32 -23.71 -31.32
N GLN A 671 1.42 -22.51 -31.85
CA GLN A 671 2.64 -22.02 -32.54
C GLN A 671 2.81 -20.53 -32.29
N PRO A 672 4.03 -20.05 -32.02
CA PRO A 672 4.32 -18.62 -31.89
C PRO A 672 3.81 -17.83 -33.12
N VAL A 673 3.22 -16.65 -32.86
CA VAL A 673 2.75 -15.75 -33.90
C VAL A 673 3.50 -14.44 -33.84
N ARG A 674 3.60 -13.78 -35.05
CA ARG A 674 4.29 -12.49 -35.16
C ARG A 674 3.27 -11.40 -35.51
N LEU A 675 3.27 -10.32 -34.70
CA LEU A 675 2.39 -9.17 -34.89
C LEU A 675 3.12 -7.89 -34.51
N SER A 676 2.79 -6.77 -35.18
CA SER A 676 3.26 -5.46 -34.71
C SER A 676 2.57 -5.07 -33.40
N GLY A 677 3.21 -4.24 -32.60
CA GLY A 677 2.60 -3.70 -31.38
C GLY A 677 1.29 -2.96 -31.67
N SER A 678 1.23 -2.21 -32.79
CA SER A 678 -0.01 -1.57 -33.24
C SER A 678 -1.12 -2.59 -33.57
N ALA A 679 -0.79 -3.74 -34.17
CA ALA A 679 -1.77 -4.80 -34.41
C ALA A 679 -2.22 -5.47 -33.11
N LEU A 680 -1.30 -5.71 -32.17
CA LEU A 680 -1.63 -6.25 -30.85
C LEU A 680 -2.53 -5.31 -30.02
N ALA A 681 -2.34 -4.00 -30.14
CA ALA A 681 -3.18 -3.01 -29.48
C ALA A 681 -4.53 -2.81 -30.17
N ALA A 682 -4.56 -2.64 -31.51
CA ALA A 682 -5.77 -2.25 -32.23
C ALA A 682 -6.64 -3.44 -32.66
N VAL A 683 -6.03 -4.56 -33.10
CA VAL A 683 -6.75 -5.78 -33.53
C VAL A 683 -6.83 -6.81 -32.43
N GLY A 684 -5.77 -6.98 -31.67
CA GLY A 684 -5.64 -7.94 -30.58
C GLY A 684 -5.51 -9.40 -31.03
N LEU A 685 -5.22 -10.30 -30.10
CA LEU A 685 -5.16 -11.75 -30.30
C LEU A 685 -6.54 -12.39 -30.19
N THR A 686 -6.71 -13.55 -30.81
CA THR A 686 -7.86 -14.42 -30.54
C THR A 686 -7.78 -14.92 -29.11
N ALA A 687 -8.78 -14.61 -28.29
CA ALA A 687 -8.84 -15.12 -26.93
C ALA A 687 -9.12 -16.63 -26.92
N PRO A 688 -8.45 -17.43 -26.09
CA PRO A 688 -8.82 -18.82 -25.87
C PRO A 688 -10.16 -18.91 -25.12
N PHE A 689 -10.91 -19.99 -25.36
CA PHE A 689 -12.09 -20.30 -24.57
C PHE A 689 -11.66 -20.93 -23.26
N LEU A 690 -11.90 -20.23 -22.18
CA LEU A 690 -11.57 -20.67 -20.82
C LEU A 690 -12.83 -20.81 -19.99
N ASP A 691 -12.83 -21.80 -19.09
CA ASP A 691 -13.80 -21.88 -18.01
C ASP A 691 -13.45 -20.92 -16.87
N PRO A 692 -14.40 -20.55 -16.00
CA PRO A 692 -14.11 -19.78 -14.80
C PRO A 692 -12.98 -20.40 -13.95
N ALA A 693 -12.12 -19.56 -13.39
CA ALA A 693 -10.92 -19.95 -12.67
C ALA A 693 -9.90 -20.71 -13.53
N GLN A 694 -9.78 -20.34 -14.81
CA GLN A 694 -8.68 -20.72 -15.70
C GLN A 694 -7.92 -19.52 -16.21
N ALA A 695 -6.64 -19.69 -16.50
CA ALA A 695 -5.80 -18.63 -17.05
C ALA A 695 -4.77 -19.19 -18.05
N VAL A 696 -4.28 -18.29 -18.91
CA VAL A 696 -3.15 -18.56 -19.81
C VAL A 696 -2.10 -17.48 -19.58
N VAL A 697 -0.88 -17.88 -19.26
CA VAL A 697 0.28 -16.99 -19.19
C VAL A 697 1.06 -17.06 -20.51
N PHE A 698 1.47 -15.91 -21.03
CA PHE A 698 2.19 -15.82 -22.30
C PHE A 698 3.17 -14.66 -22.31
N GLU A 699 4.20 -14.79 -23.12
CA GLU A 699 5.24 -13.78 -23.29
C GLU A 699 5.15 -13.13 -24.66
N VAL A 700 5.56 -11.86 -24.73
CA VAL A 700 5.72 -11.10 -25.96
C VAL A 700 7.15 -10.56 -26.02
N THR A 701 7.87 -10.85 -27.09
CA THR A 701 9.28 -10.46 -27.23
C THR A 701 9.48 -9.76 -28.58
N ALA A 702 10.00 -8.53 -28.53
CA ALA A 702 10.31 -7.78 -29.74
C ALA A 702 11.45 -8.43 -30.51
N GLU A 703 11.32 -8.48 -31.83
CA GLU A 703 12.40 -8.90 -32.72
C GLU A 703 13.50 -7.83 -32.75
N HIS A 704 14.69 -8.25 -33.11
CA HIS A 704 15.88 -7.39 -33.20
C HIS A 704 15.84 -6.48 -34.42
#